data_d4555288c476aec47dccf5e90ab7053a
#
_entry.id   d4555288c476aec47dccf5e90ab7053a
#
_cell.length_a   1.000
_cell.length_b   1.000
_cell.length_c   1.000
_cell.angle_alpha   90.00
_cell.angle_beta   90.00
_cell.angle_gamma   90.00
#
_symmetry.space_group_name_H-M   'P 1'
#
loop_
_entity.id
_entity.type
_entity.pdbx_description
1 polymer ?
#
loop_
_entity_poly.entity_id
_entity_poly.type
_entity_poly.pdbx_seq_one_letter_code
_entity_poly.pdbx_strand_id
1 'polypeptide(L)'
;MDENELLELSGTVDSVIYKNEENGYTVLRLRDENGEGVTVVGCFPYAAPGESMIVSGNWVSHSVHGRQFKAEFSQRMLPSTAPAIYEYLAGGAVRGIGPATAALIVNKFGDKTLDVLENAPQKLAEIKGISAAKAEQLSKSFRQQAGIRRLMEFVCSFGLRPILAMRMYKYYGAEALELLRDNPYILASVHIGGSFAEADRLALEMGIDGYSANRICAAIIFELQHNSGNGHCFIPREQLAAATAKLIGVEPEDVDENIETLISGGQIRYEFIAGRNACYLPELYEAETNAAEILARMCRRSFGDKADINKIIAKLEKSQHISYAPLQKQVLELALKNQVVVLTGGPGTGKTTSIRAVLAMFDELGMKTLLTAPTGRAAKRMTELTGQDASTIHRLLEAKFDDTGDSVVFTKCESDRLDCDAVILDECSMVDIILMNALLSALPPDARLILVGDADQLPSVGPGNVFSAIIRSGVVPTVRLTEIFRQNGGSRIVRNAHMINRGEHPDFAENAGDFFRLRRLQAASSVETITELCTTRLPNKMHIPPEDIQVLSPTRKGELGTVNLNRHLQAALNPPAKDKPEKAFGDVIFRKGDRVMQIKNNYDIMWRTEDNRSAGTGIFNGDIGVITSVDLENEGIVVNFDGRIAGYGFDSLLELEHAWAMTVHKAQGSEYRAVILALGQASQMLMTRDVFYTAVTRARELLILVGDDQTAHQMIDNYRQSKRYTALRVRLRKLCGVE
;
A
#
# COMPACT_ATOMS: atom_id res chain seq x y z
N MET A 1 20.19 26.03 -22.55
CA MET A 1 21.22 26.00 -21.49
C MET A 1 20.91 24.73 -20.73
N ASP A 2 21.77 23.75 -20.83
CA ASP A 2 21.59 22.44 -20.19
C ASP A 2 21.65 22.62 -18.67
N GLU A 3 20.51 22.43 -18.00
CA GLU A 3 20.33 22.65 -16.56
C GLU A 3 20.71 21.41 -15.71
N ASN A 4 21.63 20.56 -16.17
CA ASN A 4 21.96 19.33 -15.44
C ASN A 4 23.46 18.99 -15.39
N GLU A 5 24.35 19.98 -15.36
CA GLU A 5 25.76 19.69 -14.99
C GLU A 5 25.85 19.60 -13.46
N LEU A 6 26.03 18.36 -12.94
CA LEU A 6 26.34 18.14 -11.54
C LEU A 6 27.69 18.78 -11.22
N LEU A 7 27.77 19.53 -10.14
CA LEU A 7 29.01 20.09 -9.64
C LEU A 7 29.82 18.98 -8.95
N GLU A 8 31.13 19.02 -9.08
CA GLU A 8 32.03 18.11 -8.38
C GLU A 8 32.71 18.83 -7.21
N LEU A 9 32.80 18.14 -6.10
CA LEU A 9 33.52 18.57 -4.90
C LEU A 9 34.43 17.43 -4.45
N SER A 10 35.75 17.70 -4.35
CA SER A 10 36.74 16.75 -3.84
C SER A 10 37.20 17.15 -2.43
N GLY A 11 37.48 16.18 -1.59
CA GLY A 11 37.99 16.44 -0.25
C GLY A 11 38.20 15.19 0.60
N THR A 12 38.59 15.41 1.84
CA THR A 12 38.75 14.35 2.84
C THR A 12 37.65 14.46 3.90
N VAL A 13 37.07 13.34 4.29
CA VAL A 13 36.06 13.28 5.37
C VAL A 13 36.72 13.68 6.69
N ASP A 14 36.28 14.81 7.24
CA ASP A 14 36.72 15.33 8.54
C ASP A 14 35.97 14.67 9.69
N SER A 15 34.65 14.59 9.56
CA SER A 15 33.78 13.94 10.55
C SER A 15 32.47 13.48 9.96
N VAL A 16 31.86 12.47 10.56
CA VAL A 16 30.49 12.02 10.27
C VAL A 16 29.58 12.58 11.34
N ILE A 17 28.67 13.46 10.94
CA ILE A 17 27.76 14.21 11.84
C ILE A 17 26.55 13.33 12.18
N TYR A 18 25.97 12.69 11.17
CA TYR A 18 24.80 11.82 11.30
C TYR A 18 24.88 10.66 10.31
N LYS A 19 24.37 9.51 10.71
CA LYS A 19 24.28 8.33 9.86
C LYS A 19 23.05 7.52 10.20
N ASN A 20 22.28 7.16 9.19
CA ASN A 20 21.20 6.21 9.28
C ASN A 20 21.69 4.85 8.76
N GLU A 21 21.71 3.85 9.62
CA GLU A 21 22.24 2.50 9.29
C GLU A 21 21.29 1.71 8.37
N GLU A 22 20.01 2.04 8.35
CA GLU A 22 19.01 1.30 7.56
C GLU A 22 19.01 1.68 6.07
N ASN A 23 19.16 2.98 5.78
CA ASN A 23 19.11 3.50 4.40
C ASN A 23 20.44 4.08 3.91
N GLY A 24 21.47 4.10 4.77
CA GLY A 24 22.78 4.63 4.45
C GLY A 24 22.88 6.14 4.31
N TYR A 25 21.79 6.89 4.58
CA TYR A 25 21.80 8.35 4.55
C TYR A 25 22.78 8.88 5.60
N THR A 26 23.70 9.73 5.14
CA THR A 26 24.80 10.21 5.97
C THR A 26 24.95 11.72 5.77
N VAL A 27 25.15 12.45 6.85
CA VAL A 27 25.60 13.82 6.88
C VAL A 27 27.04 13.84 7.36
N LEU A 28 27.95 14.30 6.52
CA LEU A 28 29.37 14.35 6.82
C LEU A 28 29.95 15.74 6.55
N ARG A 29 31.07 16.03 7.18
CA ARG A 29 31.88 17.21 6.93
C ARG A 29 33.05 16.81 6.05
N LEU A 30 33.10 17.36 4.86
CA LEU A 30 34.19 17.18 3.90
C LEU A 30 35.11 18.39 3.97
N ARG A 31 36.39 18.18 4.12
CA ARG A 31 37.42 19.23 4.04
C ARG A 31 37.95 19.25 2.62
N ASP A 32 37.72 20.36 1.93
CA ASP A 32 38.19 20.53 0.56
C ASP A 32 39.73 20.77 0.49
N GLU A 33 40.26 20.90 -0.74
CA GLU A 33 41.69 21.14 -0.97
C GLU A 33 42.19 22.47 -0.38
N ASN A 34 41.27 23.42 -0.13
CA ASN A 34 41.58 24.72 0.47
C ASN A 34 41.53 24.68 2.01
N GLY A 35 41.13 23.53 2.60
CA GLY A 35 40.98 23.37 4.03
C GLY A 35 39.62 23.85 4.55
N GLU A 36 38.69 24.25 3.71
CA GLU A 36 37.35 24.65 4.08
C GLU A 36 36.45 23.43 4.34
N GLY A 37 35.67 23.47 5.41
CA GLY A 37 34.77 22.38 5.78
C GLY A 37 33.39 22.55 5.15
N VAL A 38 33.03 21.67 4.22
CA VAL A 38 31.72 21.63 3.56
C VAL A 38 30.85 20.53 4.16
N THR A 39 29.60 20.86 4.49
CA THR A 39 28.62 19.85 4.90
C THR A 39 28.07 19.16 3.65
N VAL A 40 28.29 17.85 3.55
CA VAL A 40 27.82 17.02 2.45
C VAL A 40 26.76 16.05 2.97
N VAL A 41 25.65 15.94 2.26
CA VAL A 41 24.54 15.04 2.56
C VAL A 41 24.30 14.08 1.40
N GLY A 42 24.10 12.80 1.69
CA GLY A 42 23.89 11.79 0.66
C GLY A 42 23.87 10.39 1.24
N CYS A 43 23.91 9.38 0.37
CA CYS A 43 24.01 7.99 0.81
C CYS A 43 25.49 7.56 0.84
N PHE A 44 26.08 7.54 2.05
CA PHE A 44 27.48 7.18 2.26
C PHE A 44 27.58 6.13 3.37
N PRO A 45 27.04 4.92 3.20
CA PRO A 45 27.15 3.89 4.22
C PRO A 45 28.62 3.59 4.51
N TYR A 46 28.93 3.47 5.79
CA TYR A 46 30.31 3.24 6.28
C TYR A 46 31.33 4.34 5.93
N ALA A 47 30.89 5.59 5.68
CA ALA A 47 31.83 6.70 5.60
C ALA A 47 32.57 6.87 6.93
N ALA A 48 33.88 7.12 6.85
CA ALA A 48 34.72 7.30 8.02
C ALA A 48 35.68 8.48 7.85
N PRO A 49 36.04 9.17 8.93
CA PRO A 49 37.05 10.20 8.90
C PRO A 49 38.36 9.68 8.28
N GLY A 50 39.05 10.54 7.53
CA GLY A 50 40.28 10.20 6.81
C GLY A 50 40.10 9.59 5.42
N GLU A 51 38.87 9.29 4.99
CA GLU A 51 38.61 8.87 3.61
C GLU A 51 38.64 10.08 2.66
N SER A 52 39.28 9.92 1.53
CA SER A 52 39.16 10.88 0.42
C SER A 52 37.96 10.54 -0.45
N MET A 53 37.18 11.55 -0.83
CA MET A 53 36.02 11.34 -1.70
C MET A 53 35.83 12.48 -2.69
N ILE A 54 35.34 12.11 -3.87
CA ILE A 54 34.81 13.03 -4.87
C ILE A 54 33.31 12.84 -4.86
N VAL A 55 32.55 13.92 -4.69
CA VAL A 55 31.09 13.91 -4.68
C VAL A 55 30.57 14.80 -5.81
N SER A 56 29.63 14.26 -6.58
CA SER A 56 28.97 15.01 -7.65
C SER A 56 27.52 15.26 -7.23
N GLY A 57 27.05 16.48 -7.32
CA GLY A 57 25.72 16.86 -6.85
C GLY A 57 25.46 18.35 -6.93
N ASN A 58 24.50 18.82 -6.15
CA ASN A 58 24.02 20.19 -6.18
C ASN A 58 24.04 20.84 -4.78
N TRP A 59 24.26 22.15 -4.76
CA TRP A 59 24.11 22.91 -3.54
C TRP A 59 22.64 23.08 -3.19
N VAL A 60 22.27 22.69 -1.97
CA VAL A 60 20.93 22.88 -1.40
C VAL A 60 21.01 23.74 -0.16
N SER A 61 19.97 24.50 0.12
CA SER A 61 19.87 25.29 1.34
C SER A 61 18.90 24.60 2.30
N HIS A 62 19.42 24.12 3.42
CA HIS A 62 18.61 23.52 4.47
C HIS A 62 18.17 24.64 5.47
N SER A 63 16.90 24.63 5.87
CA SER A 63 16.30 25.66 6.69
C SER A 63 16.96 25.83 8.08
N VAL A 64 17.50 24.75 8.65
CA VAL A 64 18.14 24.72 9.98
C VAL A 64 19.66 24.64 9.87
N HIS A 65 20.17 23.85 8.92
CA HIS A 65 21.61 23.56 8.83
C HIS A 65 22.35 24.38 7.76
N GLY A 66 21.68 25.34 7.13
CA GLY A 66 22.27 26.25 6.17
C GLY A 66 22.59 25.59 4.82
N ARG A 67 23.65 26.08 4.16
CA ARG A 67 24.04 25.61 2.84
C ARG A 67 24.74 24.26 2.93
N GLN A 68 24.24 23.26 2.22
CA GLN A 68 24.77 21.89 2.18
C GLN A 68 24.96 21.45 0.74
N PHE A 69 25.92 20.57 0.49
CA PHE A 69 26.09 19.93 -0.81
C PHE A 69 25.38 18.59 -0.82
N LYS A 70 24.30 18.48 -1.59
CA LYS A 70 23.56 17.23 -1.76
C LYS A 70 24.22 16.40 -2.85
N ALA A 71 24.92 15.36 -2.44
CA ALA A 71 25.57 14.45 -3.36
C ALA A 71 24.56 13.46 -3.95
N GLU A 72 24.59 13.34 -5.27
CA GLU A 72 23.86 12.32 -6.03
C GLU A 72 24.76 11.12 -6.30
N PHE A 73 26.06 11.39 -6.55
CA PHE A 73 27.09 10.37 -6.75
C PHE A 73 28.28 10.63 -5.86
N SER A 74 29.00 9.57 -5.54
CA SER A 74 30.27 9.66 -4.79
C SER A 74 31.25 8.61 -5.26
N GLN A 75 32.49 9.03 -5.49
CA GLN A 75 33.63 8.15 -5.67
C GLN A 75 34.52 8.27 -4.44
N ARG A 76 34.80 7.16 -3.76
CA ARG A 76 35.55 7.11 -2.51
C ARG A 76 36.87 6.42 -2.75
N MET A 77 37.93 6.99 -2.22
CA MET A 77 39.29 6.42 -2.30
C MET A 77 39.75 6.00 -0.91
N LEU A 78 40.19 4.75 -0.80
CA LEU A 78 40.82 4.27 0.43
C LEU A 78 42.11 5.03 0.67
N PRO A 79 42.44 5.36 1.93
CA PRO A 79 43.72 5.97 2.24
C PRO A 79 44.90 5.05 1.88
N SER A 80 45.92 5.61 1.27
CA SER A 80 47.07 4.88 0.78
C SER A 80 48.34 5.08 1.62
N THR A 81 48.35 6.07 2.52
CA THR A 81 49.50 6.36 3.39
C THR A 81 49.24 5.93 4.82
N ALA A 82 50.28 5.47 5.53
CA ALA A 82 50.16 5.00 6.91
C ALA A 82 49.46 5.98 7.86
N PRO A 83 49.71 7.32 7.83
CA PRO A 83 48.99 8.26 8.68
C PRO A 83 47.50 8.33 8.36
N ALA A 84 47.13 8.37 7.07
CA ALA A 84 45.72 8.41 6.65
C ALA A 84 45.01 7.08 6.95
N ILE A 85 45.68 5.94 6.81
CA ILE A 85 45.14 4.63 7.19
C ILE A 85 44.92 4.57 8.69
N TYR A 86 45.79 5.16 9.49
CA TYR A 86 45.62 5.23 10.93
C TYR A 86 44.34 6.03 11.29
N GLU A 87 44.21 7.24 10.74
CA GLU A 87 42.99 8.09 10.96
C GLU A 87 41.70 7.35 10.56
N TYR A 88 41.72 6.71 9.40
CA TYR A 88 40.64 5.89 8.89
C TYR A 88 40.21 4.78 9.87
N LEU A 89 41.19 3.96 10.30
CA LEU A 89 40.90 2.85 11.21
C LEU A 89 40.55 3.32 12.61
N ALA A 90 41.25 4.36 13.13
CA ALA A 90 41.00 4.92 14.45
C ALA A 90 39.65 5.67 14.53
N GLY A 91 39.18 6.22 13.40
CA GLY A 91 37.88 6.87 13.24
C GLY A 91 36.68 5.89 13.25
N GLY A 92 36.92 4.58 13.44
CA GLY A 92 35.88 3.58 13.55
C GLY A 92 35.38 2.99 12.21
N ALA A 93 36.17 3.18 11.14
CA ALA A 93 35.85 2.63 9.82
C ALA A 93 35.66 1.11 9.83
N VAL A 94 36.35 0.40 10.74
CA VAL A 94 36.22 -1.06 10.87
C VAL A 94 35.74 -1.42 12.27
N ARG A 95 34.57 -2.06 12.36
CA ARG A 95 34.00 -2.47 13.65
C ARG A 95 34.97 -3.37 14.43
N GLY A 96 35.33 -2.94 15.64
CA GLY A 96 36.25 -3.67 16.53
C GLY A 96 37.72 -3.20 16.44
N ILE A 97 38.03 -2.19 15.59
CA ILE A 97 39.31 -1.49 15.59
C ILE A 97 39.11 -0.12 16.22
N GLY A 98 39.64 0.08 17.42
CA GLY A 98 39.74 1.40 18.05
C GLY A 98 41.15 1.98 17.87
N PRO A 99 41.36 3.25 18.33
CA PRO A 99 42.63 3.96 18.12
C PRO A 99 43.89 3.18 18.53
N ALA A 100 43.84 2.50 19.68
CA ALA A 100 44.97 1.71 20.18
C ALA A 100 45.27 0.48 19.28
N THR A 101 44.22 -0.19 18.78
CA THR A 101 44.38 -1.35 17.87
C THR A 101 44.84 -0.87 16.49
N ALA A 102 44.32 0.25 15.99
CA ALA A 102 44.73 0.87 14.74
C ALA A 102 46.24 1.21 14.76
N ALA A 103 46.70 1.84 15.83
CA ALA A 103 48.11 2.17 16.02
C ALA A 103 49.00 0.92 15.95
N LEU A 104 48.63 -0.17 16.62
CA LEU A 104 49.40 -1.42 16.60
C LEU A 104 49.46 -2.04 15.20
N ILE A 105 48.35 -2.03 14.46
CA ILE A 105 48.27 -2.61 13.11
C ILE A 105 49.10 -1.77 12.13
N VAL A 106 48.86 -0.45 12.12
CA VAL A 106 49.54 0.47 11.17
C VAL A 106 51.04 0.56 11.45
N ASN A 107 51.47 0.59 12.72
CA ASN A 107 52.90 0.58 13.06
C ASN A 107 53.60 -0.67 12.57
N LYS A 108 52.90 -1.82 12.47
CA LYS A 108 53.51 -3.08 12.01
C LYS A 108 53.50 -3.19 10.49
N PHE A 109 52.42 -2.78 9.82
CA PHE A 109 52.24 -3.05 8.39
C PHE A 109 52.34 -1.82 7.51
N GLY A 110 52.37 -0.60 8.10
CA GLY A 110 52.45 0.66 7.35
C GLY A 110 51.36 0.81 6.27
N ASP A 111 51.76 1.19 5.07
CA ASP A 111 50.88 1.36 3.93
C ASP A 111 50.21 0.06 3.43
N LYS A 112 50.73 -1.11 3.83
CA LYS A 112 50.16 -2.42 3.50
C LYS A 112 49.05 -2.88 4.48
N THR A 113 48.66 -2.05 5.44
CA THR A 113 47.72 -2.42 6.49
C THR A 113 46.37 -2.86 5.91
N LEU A 114 45.82 -2.14 4.93
CA LEU A 114 44.51 -2.47 4.34
C LEU A 114 44.57 -3.77 3.52
N ASP A 115 45.67 -4.00 2.80
CA ASP A 115 45.89 -5.27 2.08
C ASP A 115 45.99 -6.45 3.04
N VAL A 116 46.69 -6.30 4.17
CA VAL A 116 46.76 -7.33 5.21
C VAL A 116 45.39 -7.59 5.85
N LEU A 117 44.59 -6.55 6.11
CA LEU A 117 43.24 -6.70 6.61
C LEU A 117 42.33 -7.46 5.62
N GLU A 118 42.47 -7.20 4.33
CA GLU A 118 41.63 -7.83 3.30
C GLU A 118 42.08 -9.26 2.99
N ASN A 119 43.40 -9.47 2.75
CA ASN A 119 43.92 -10.67 2.09
C ASN A 119 44.76 -11.62 3.00
N ALA A 120 45.24 -11.13 4.15
CA ALA A 120 46.15 -11.90 4.98
C ALA A 120 45.86 -11.76 6.50
N PRO A 121 44.63 -12.08 6.96
CA PRO A 121 44.25 -11.88 8.37
C PRO A 121 45.15 -12.67 9.38
N GLN A 122 45.76 -13.73 8.94
CA GLN A 122 46.70 -14.52 9.80
C GLN A 122 47.88 -13.67 10.31
N LYS A 123 48.33 -12.69 9.51
CA LYS A 123 49.43 -11.79 9.90
C LYS A 123 48.97 -10.81 11.02
N LEU A 124 47.69 -10.52 11.14
CA LEU A 124 47.17 -9.69 12.24
C LEU A 124 47.32 -10.41 13.59
N ALA A 125 47.18 -11.73 13.59
CA ALA A 125 47.34 -12.55 14.80
C ALA A 125 48.76 -12.55 15.37
N GLU A 126 49.76 -12.10 14.59
CA GLU A 126 51.13 -11.91 15.08
C GLU A 126 51.28 -10.67 15.99
N ILE A 127 50.25 -9.80 16.05
CA ILE A 127 50.26 -8.62 16.90
C ILE A 127 49.84 -9.03 18.31
N LYS A 128 50.63 -8.68 19.30
CA LYS A 128 50.28 -8.95 20.70
C LYS A 128 48.96 -8.29 21.09
N GLY A 129 47.99 -9.11 21.48
CA GLY A 129 46.63 -8.65 21.85
C GLY A 129 45.57 -8.85 20.77
N ILE A 130 45.94 -9.41 19.59
CA ILE A 130 44.97 -9.80 18.54
C ILE A 130 45.04 -11.34 18.42
N SER A 131 43.96 -12.01 18.85
CA SER A 131 43.84 -13.47 18.66
C SER A 131 43.51 -13.81 17.19
N ALA A 132 43.77 -15.04 16.78
CA ALA A 132 43.42 -15.51 15.43
C ALA A 132 41.92 -15.33 15.14
N ALA A 133 41.04 -15.61 16.11
CA ALA A 133 39.60 -15.39 15.97
C ALA A 133 39.24 -13.92 15.80
N LYS A 134 39.91 -13.02 16.55
CA LYS A 134 39.72 -11.57 16.42
C LYS A 134 40.23 -11.05 15.08
N ALA A 135 41.40 -11.55 14.62
CA ALA A 135 41.95 -11.21 13.31
C ALA A 135 41.00 -11.56 12.17
N GLU A 136 40.39 -12.74 12.20
CA GLU A 136 39.40 -13.17 11.21
C GLU A 136 38.13 -12.35 11.28
N GLN A 137 37.65 -12.00 12.46
CA GLN A 137 36.49 -11.13 12.65
C GLN A 137 36.73 -9.72 12.08
N LEU A 138 37.91 -9.12 12.32
CA LEU A 138 38.29 -7.82 11.79
C LEU A 138 38.38 -7.83 10.27
N SER A 139 38.99 -8.86 9.70
CA SER A 139 39.09 -9.07 8.27
C SER A 139 37.69 -9.24 7.63
N LYS A 140 36.83 -10.06 8.24
CA LYS A 140 35.45 -10.25 7.78
C LYS A 140 34.69 -8.92 7.76
N SER A 141 34.81 -8.12 8.81
CA SER A 141 34.16 -6.81 8.90
C SER A 141 34.67 -5.85 7.81
N PHE A 142 36.00 -5.85 7.56
CA PHE A 142 36.61 -5.01 6.51
C PHE A 142 36.18 -5.45 5.11
N ARG A 143 36.23 -6.76 4.82
CA ARG A 143 35.77 -7.32 3.53
C ARG A 143 34.32 -7.06 3.26
N GLN A 144 33.47 -7.13 4.28
CA GLN A 144 32.04 -6.80 4.15
C GLN A 144 31.83 -5.35 3.71
N GLN A 145 32.53 -4.41 4.30
CA GLN A 145 32.45 -2.99 3.93
C GLN A 145 33.02 -2.73 2.53
N ALA A 146 34.12 -3.37 2.18
CA ALA A 146 34.71 -3.26 0.86
C ALA A 146 33.76 -3.82 -0.23
N GLY A 147 33.07 -4.92 0.06
CA GLY A 147 32.08 -5.52 -0.85
C GLY A 147 30.90 -4.60 -1.12
N ILE A 148 30.30 -4.03 -0.06
CA ILE A 148 29.19 -3.06 -0.21
C ILE A 148 29.66 -1.84 -1.00
N ARG A 149 30.84 -1.33 -0.71
CA ARG A 149 31.40 -0.15 -1.40
C ARG A 149 31.52 -0.39 -2.90
N ARG A 150 32.17 -1.50 -3.31
CA ARG A 150 32.33 -1.87 -4.73
C ARG A 150 30.97 -1.99 -5.44
N LEU A 151 30.00 -2.60 -4.77
CA LEU A 151 28.65 -2.75 -5.30
C LEU A 151 27.95 -1.40 -5.45
N MET A 152 28.12 -0.49 -4.49
CA MET A 152 27.55 0.86 -4.56
C MET A 152 28.20 1.68 -5.69
N GLU A 153 29.53 1.65 -5.79
CA GLU A 153 30.24 2.33 -6.88
C GLU A 153 29.74 1.83 -8.24
N PHE A 154 29.58 0.53 -8.39
CA PHE A 154 29.03 -0.07 -9.60
C PHE A 154 27.59 0.40 -9.87
N VAL A 155 26.70 0.28 -8.91
CA VAL A 155 25.28 0.66 -9.05
C VAL A 155 25.15 2.16 -9.33
N CYS A 156 25.91 3.01 -8.62
CA CYS A 156 25.87 4.45 -8.79
C CYS A 156 26.49 4.92 -10.12
N SER A 157 27.50 4.21 -10.66
CA SER A 157 28.08 4.55 -11.97
C SER A 157 27.09 4.47 -13.13
N PHE A 158 26.01 3.70 -12.96
CA PHE A 158 24.87 3.59 -13.88
C PHE A 158 23.68 4.47 -13.46
N GLY A 159 23.85 5.42 -12.54
CA GLY A 159 22.80 6.33 -12.09
C GLY A 159 21.65 5.65 -11.34
N LEU A 160 21.89 4.49 -10.73
CA LEU A 160 20.90 3.77 -9.95
C LEU A 160 20.98 4.17 -8.47
N ARG A 161 19.89 3.96 -7.76
CA ARG A 161 19.76 4.33 -6.34
C ARG A 161 20.69 3.50 -5.46
N PRO A 162 21.48 4.12 -4.57
CA PRO A 162 22.41 3.42 -3.67
C PRO A 162 21.75 2.38 -2.77
N ILE A 163 20.48 2.60 -2.39
CA ILE A 163 19.72 1.67 -1.57
C ILE A 163 19.61 0.27 -2.19
N LEU A 164 19.60 0.17 -3.53
CA LEU A 164 19.57 -1.12 -4.22
C LEU A 164 20.83 -1.92 -3.95
N ALA A 165 22.01 -1.27 -3.92
CA ALA A 165 23.26 -1.94 -3.58
C ALA A 165 23.25 -2.45 -2.14
N MET A 166 22.71 -1.70 -1.19
CA MET A 166 22.60 -2.14 0.20
C MET A 166 21.71 -3.37 0.34
N ARG A 167 20.54 -3.37 -0.30
CA ARG A 167 19.60 -4.50 -0.30
C ARG A 167 20.21 -5.73 -0.98
N MET A 168 20.85 -5.52 -2.14
CA MET A 168 21.60 -6.57 -2.85
C MET A 168 22.65 -7.22 -1.94
N TYR A 169 23.45 -6.41 -1.25
CA TYR A 169 24.47 -6.94 -0.36
C TYR A 169 23.89 -7.62 0.88
N LYS A 170 22.81 -7.08 1.45
CA LYS A 170 22.09 -7.71 2.58
C LYS A 170 21.61 -9.12 2.21
N TYR A 171 21.13 -9.30 0.97
CA TYR A 171 20.52 -10.55 0.52
C TYR A 171 21.53 -11.56 -0.04
N TYR A 172 22.47 -11.11 -0.89
CA TYR A 172 23.43 -11.97 -1.61
C TYR A 172 24.86 -11.92 -1.05
N GLY A 173 25.13 -11.04 -0.08
CA GLY A 173 26.46 -10.93 0.53
C GLY A 173 27.55 -10.55 -0.48
N ALA A 174 28.71 -11.22 -0.37
CA ALA A 174 29.88 -10.94 -1.20
C ALA A 174 29.69 -11.25 -2.69
N GLU A 175 28.77 -12.14 -3.03
CA GLU A 175 28.49 -12.57 -4.42
C GLU A 175 27.60 -11.56 -5.17
N ALA A 176 27.03 -10.57 -4.46
CA ALA A 176 26.04 -9.63 -5.03
C ALA A 176 26.52 -8.91 -6.31
N LEU A 177 27.80 -8.52 -6.36
CA LEU A 177 28.35 -7.82 -7.54
C LEU A 177 28.50 -8.75 -8.76
N GLU A 178 28.91 -9.99 -8.55
CA GLU A 178 29.04 -10.97 -9.63
C GLU A 178 27.66 -11.37 -10.16
N LEU A 179 26.74 -11.68 -9.26
CA LEU A 179 25.35 -11.97 -9.62
C LEU A 179 24.70 -10.82 -10.39
N LEU A 180 24.95 -9.58 -9.99
CA LEU A 180 24.41 -8.41 -10.66
C LEU A 180 24.99 -8.22 -12.07
N ARG A 181 26.28 -8.57 -12.27
CA ARG A 181 26.92 -8.54 -13.58
C ARG A 181 26.41 -9.63 -14.51
N ASP A 182 26.17 -10.82 -13.97
CA ASP A 182 25.64 -11.94 -14.74
C ASP A 182 24.18 -11.74 -15.10
N ASN A 183 23.39 -11.22 -14.16
CA ASN A 183 21.96 -11.01 -14.36
C ASN A 183 21.49 -9.72 -13.68
N PRO A 184 21.51 -8.56 -14.37
CA PRO A 184 21.03 -7.28 -13.83
C PRO A 184 19.56 -7.29 -13.42
N TYR A 185 18.75 -8.20 -13.95
CA TYR A 185 17.33 -8.27 -13.65
C TYR A 185 17.03 -8.77 -12.23
N ILE A 186 18.02 -9.27 -11.51
CA ILE A 186 17.92 -9.52 -10.06
C ILE A 186 17.50 -8.26 -9.30
N LEU A 187 17.87 -7.06 -9.79
CA LEU A 187 17.42 -5.79 -9.20
C LEU A 187 15.91 -5.66 -9.14
N ALA A 188 15.19 -6.20 -10.12
CA ALA A 188 13.73 -6.15 -10.17
C ALA A 188 13.03 -7.18 -9.28
N SER A 189 13.79 -7.99 -8.54
CA SER A 189 13.21 -8.92 -7.57
C SER A 189 12.53 -8.18 -6.43
N VAL A 190 11.49 -8.80 -5.84
CA VAL A 190 10.70 -8.24 -4.73
C VAL A 190 11.60 -7.84 -3.56
N HIS A 191 12.60 -8.65 -3.24
CA HIS A 191 13.51 -8.43 -2.11
C HIS A 191 14.48 -7.24 -2.31
N ILE A 192 14.77 -6.89 -3.55
CA ILE A 192 15.67 -5.77 -3.86
C ILE A 192 14.88 -4.49 -4.12
N GLY A 193 13.69 -4.60 -4.71
CA GLY A 193 12.76 -3.48 -4.89
C GLY A 193 13.21 -2.46 -5.94
N GLY A 194 14.05 -2.86 -6.89
CA GLY A 194 14.30 -2.12 -8.13
C GLY A 194 13.15 -2.32 -9.11
N SER A 195 12.97 -1.38 -10.03
CA SER A 195 12.01 -1.52 -11.12
C SER A 195 12.60 -2.30 -12.29
N PHE A 196 11.74 -2.95 -13.09
CA PHE A 196 12.18 -3.56 -14.36
C PHE A 196 12.89 -2.56 -15.27
N ALA A 197 12.39 -1.33 -15.35
CA ALA A 197 13.00 -0.27 -16.17
C ALA A 197 14.43 0.11 -15.71
N GLU A 198 14.69 0.14 -14.39
CA GLU A 198 16.04 0.36 -13.85
C GLU A 198 16.98 -0.81 -14.20
N ALA A 199 16.50 -2.04 -14.06
CA ALA A 199 17.26 -3.24 -14.38
C ALA A 199 17.54 -3.37 -15.89
N ASP A 200 16.53 -3.07 -16.73
CA ASP A 200 16.64 -3.13 -18.19
C ASP A 200 17.62 -2.09 -18.73
N ARG A 201 17.57 -0.86 -18.21
CA ARG A 201 18.54 0.18 -18.55
C ARG A 201 19.97 -0.27 -18.19
N LEU A 202 20.18 -0.76 -16.96
CA LEU A 202 21.48 -1.27 -16.54
C LEU A 202 21.98 -2.37 -17.48
N ALA A 203 21.14 -3.37 -17.80
CA ALA A 203 21.49 -4.48 -18.64
C ALA A 203 21.93 -4.03 -20.05
N LEU A 204 21.17 -3.12 -20.66
CA LEU A 204 21.47 -2.59 -21.99
C LEU A 204 22.74 -1.73 -22.00
N GLU A 205 22.98 -0.91 -20.97
CA GLU A 205 24.21 -0.13 -20.81
C GLU A 205 25.45 -1.01 -20.59
N MET A 206 25.26 -2.17 -19.95
CA MET A 206 26.31 -3.21 -19.83
C MET A 206 26.54 -3.98 -21.13
N GLY A 207 25.77 -3.74 -22.18
CA GLY A 207 25.86 -4.44 -23.49
C GLY A 207 25.24 -5.84 -23.50
N ILE A 208 24.34 -6.15 -22.59
CA ILE A 208 23.57 -7.41 -22.61
C ILE A 208 22.61 -7.38 -23.81
N ASP A 209 22.57 -8.50 -24.54
CA ASP A 209 21.72 -8.64 -25.71
C ASP A 209 20.24 -8.41 -25.36
N GLY A 210 19.57 -7.60 -26.17
CA GLY A 210 18.14 -7.33 -26.05
C GLY A 210 17.24 -8.56 -26.17
N TYR A 211 17.73 -9.64 -26.74
CA TYR A 211 17.06 -10.94 -26.85
C TYR A 211 17.51 -11.95 -25.75
N SER A 212 18.25 -11.52 -24.75
CA SER A 212 18.70 -12.41 -23.69
C SER A 212 17.53 -13.04 -22.93
N ALA A 213 17.64 -14.33 -22.62
CA ALA A 213 16.62 -15.07 -21.87
C ALA A 213 16.31 -14.41 -20.50
N ASN A 214 17.33 -13.87 -19.80
CA ASN A 214 17.17 -13.19 -18.53
C ASN A 214 16.27 -11.94 -18.66
N ARG A 215 16.43 -11.18 -19.77
CA ARG A 215 15.59 -10.02 -20.06
C ARG A 215 14.14 -10.43 -20.28
N ILE A 216 13.93 -11.42 -21.14
CA ILE A 216 12.59 -11.90 -21.49
C ILE A 216 11.89 -12.47 -20.24
N CYS A 217 12.58 -13.31 -19.47
CA CYS A 217 12.05 -13.86 -18.22
C CYS A 217 11.65 -12.76 -17.21
N ALA A 218 12.50 -11.78 -17.02
CA ALA A 218 12.20 -10.67 -16.12
C ALA A 218 11.01 -9.81 -16.61
N ALA A 219 10.90 -9.58 -17.90
CA ALA A 219 9.78 -8.87 -18.51
C ALA A 219 8.45 -9.64 -18.35
N ILE A 220 8.47 -10.97 -18.49
CA ILE A 220 7.29 -11.82 -18.25
C ILE A 220 6.81 -11.69 -16.80
N ILE A 221 7.72 -11.78 -15.83
CA ILE A 221 7.39 -11.64 -14.41
C ILE A 221 6.87 -10.22 -14.13
N PHE A 222 7.50 -9.19 -14.70
CA PHE A 222 7.04 -7.82 -14.58
C PHE A 222 5.61 -7.63 -15.12
N GLU A 223 5.29 -8.21 -16.29
CA GLU A 223 3.92 -8.14 -16.85
C GLU A 223 2.90 -8.83 -15.94
N LEU A 224 3.23 -9.97 -15.34
CA LEU A 224 2.37 -10.64 -14.39
C LEU A 224 2.15 -9.79 -13.13
N GLN A 225 3.20 -9.19 -12.57
CA GLN A 225 3.13 -8.31 -11.41
C GLN A 225 2.34 -7.02 -11.71
N HIS A 226 2.61 -6.39 -12.86
CA HIS A 226 1.89 -5.20 -13.31
C HIS A 226 0.39 -5.46 -13.44
N ASN A 227 0.02 -6.58 -14.05
CA ASN A 227 -1.38 -6.95 -14.22
C ASN A 227 -2.05 -7.44 -12.93
N SER A 228 -1.30 -7.98 -11.97
CA SER A 228 -1.78 -8.22 -10.61
C SER A 228 -2.22 -6.91 -9.94
N GLY A 229 -1.44 -5.83 -10.09
CA GLY A 229 -1.82 -4.48 -9.67
C GLY A 229 -3.10 -3.94 -10.35
N ASN A 230 -3.45 -4.46 -11.55
CA ASN A 230 -4.70 -4.17 -12.25
C ASN A 230 -5.86 -5.11 -11.83
N GLY A 231 -5.62 -5.99 -10.85
CA GLY A 231 -6.61 -6.88 -10.26
C GLY A 231 -6.72 -8.25 -10.91
N HIS A 232 -5.80 -8.65 -11.81
CA HIS A 232 -5.78 -9.98 -12.39
C HIS A 232 -5.06 -10.98 -11.47
N CYS A 233 -5.60 -12.21 -11.31
CA CYS A 233 -4.89 -13.30 -10.64
C CYS A 233 -3.96 -14.03 -11.60
N PHE A 234 -4.32 -14.09 -12.89
CA PHE A 234 -3.53 -14.71 -13.94
C PHE A 234 -3.66 -13.94 -15.26
N ILE A 235 -2.78 -14.20 -16.18
CA ILE A 235 -2.87 -13.73 -17.57
C ILE A 235 -2.90 -14.94 -18.50
N PRO A 236 -3.79 -14.96 -19.50
CA PRO A 236 -3.74 -15.99 -20.55
C PRO A 236 -2.39 -15.96 -21.27
N ARG A 237 -1.80 -17.14 -21.53
CA ARG A 237 -0.45 -17.30 -22.10
C ARG A 237 -0.24 -16.49 -23.38
N GLU A 238 -1.21 -16.54 -24.28
CA GLU A 238 -1.13 -15.83 -25.56
C GLU A 238 -1.12 -14.30 -25.38
N GLN A 239 -1.87 -13.81 -24.37
CA GLN A 239 -1.89 -12.39 -24.04
C GLN A 239 -0.62 -11.95 -23.29
N LEU A 240 -0.10 -12.81 -22.43
CA LEU A 240 1.16 -12.58 -21.72
C LEU A 240 2.33 -12.48 -22.71
N ALA A 241 2.41 -13.44 -23.66
CA ALA A 241 3.43 -13.43 -24.70
C ALA A 241 3.35 -12.16 -25.57
N ALA A 242 2.16 -11.79 -26.04
CA ALA A 242 1.97 -10.60 -26.88
C ALA A 242 2.25 -9.29 -26.12
N ALA A 243 1.86 -9.17 -24.84
CA ALA A 243 2.11 -7.99 -24.04
C ALA A 243 3.59 -7.82 -23.74
N THR A 244 4.27 -8.89 -23.34
CA THR A 244 5.71 -8.89 -23.05
C THR A 244 6.53 -8.59 -24.31
N ALA A 245 6.20 -9.23 -25.44
CA ALA A 245 6.86 -8.98 -26.73
C ALA A 245 6.76 -7.49 -27.12
N LYS A 246 5.59 -6.90 -26.97
CA LYS A 246 5.36 -5.47 -27.22
C LYS A 246 6.15 -4.57 -26.24
N LEU A 247 6.28 -4.97 -24.97
CA LEU A 247 6.97 -4.18 -23.95
C LEU A 247 8.46 -4.04 -24.26
N ILE A 248 9.11 -5.15 -24.65
CA ILE A 248 10.57 -5.21 -24.81
C ILE A 248 11.04 -5.26 -26.26
N GLY A 249 10.11 -5.30 -27.23
CA GLY A 249 10.42 -5.26 -28.67
C GLY A 249 11.02 -6.54 -29.22
N VAL A 250 10.53 -7.72 -28.81
CA VAL A 250 10.93 -9.04 -29.28
C VAL A 250 9.73 -9.75 -29.95
N GLU A 251 9.95 -10.92 -30.56
CA GLU A 251 8.84 -11.69 -31.15
C GLU A 251 8.09 -12.48 -30.07
N PRO A 252 6.75 -12.68 -30.23
CA PRO A 252 5.94 -13.42 -29.25
C PRO A 252 6.38 -14.86 -29.04
N GLU A 253 6.96 -15.49 -30.06
CA GLU A 253 7.48 -16.87 -30.05
C GLU A 253 8.65 -17.00 -29.08
N ASP A 254 9.58 -16.02 -29.07
CA ASP A 254 10.72 -15.99 -28.15
C ASP A 254 10.24 -15.87 -26.69
N VAL A 255 9.17 -15.11 -26.47
CA VAL A 255 8.55 -15.00 -25.15
C VAL A 255 7.91 -16.31 -24.72
N ASP A 256 7.22 -16.98 -25.62
CA ASP A 256 6.52 -18.25 -25.34
C ASP A 256 7.47 -19.36 -24.92
N GLU A 257 8.66 -19.46 -25.56
CA GLU A 257 9.73 -20.39 -25.16
C GLU A 257 10.25 -20.09 -23.73
N ASN A 258 10.39 -18.80 -23.39
CA ASN A 258 10.84 -18.39 -22.06
C ASN A 258 9.75 -18.58 -20.99
N ILE A 259 8.46 -18.54 -21.33
CA ILE A 259 7.37 -18.94 -20.42
C ILE A 259 7.55 -20.40 -20.00
N GLU A 260 7.88 -21.32 -20.91
CA GLU A 260 8.17 -22.73 -20.56
C GLU A 260 9.36 -22.87 -19.61
N THR A 261 10.40 -22.07 -19.82
CA THR A 261 11.56 -22.03 -18.92
C THR A 261 11.15 -21.60 -17.51
N LEU A 262 10.35 -20.56 -17.37
CA LEU A 262 9.86 -20.07 -16.08
C LEU A 262 8.90 -21.06 -15.40
N ILE A 263 8.07 -21.77 -16.16
CA ILE A 263 7.20 -22.84 -15.64
C ILE A 263 8.06 -24.00 -15.11
N SER A 264 9.04 -24.45 -15.88
CA SER A 264 9.93 -25.54 -15.51
C SER A 264 10.78 -25.18 -14.27
N GLY A 265 11.19 -23.90 -14.15
CA GLY A 265 11.89 -23.36 -12.99
C GLY A 265 10.97 -23.06 -11.79
N GLY A 266 9.66 -23.26 -11.89
CA GLY A 266 8.70 -23.02 -10.82
C GLY A 266 8.44 -21.54 -10.51
N GLN A 267 8.97 -20.61 -11.31
CA GLN A 267 8.78 -19.17 -11.14
C GLN A 267 7.41 -18.68 -11.63
N ILE A 268 6.74 -19.48 -12.49
CA ILE A 268 5.38 -19.28 -12.93
C ILE A 268 4.63 -20.59 -12.72
N ARG A 269 3.36 -20.51 -12.33
CA ARG A 269 2.41 -21.63 -12.32
C ARG A 269 1.54 -21.57 -13.57
N TYR A 270 1.34 -22.73 -14.21
CA TYR A 270 0.51 -22.88 -15.40
C TYR A 270 -0.62 -23.88 -15.15
N GLU A 271 -1.81 -23.53 -15.61
CA GLU A 271 -2.97 -24.41 -15.54
C GLU A 271 -3.96 -24.07 -16.68
N PHE A 272 -4.55 -25.10 -17.30
CA PHE A 272 -5.71 -24.87 -18.16
C PHE A 272 -6.97 -24.80 -17.31
N ILE A 273 -7.48 -23.58 -17.10
CA ILE A 273 -8.65 -23.32 -16.27
C ILE A 273 -9.51 -22.20 -16.87
N ALA A 274 -10.82 -22.26 -16.62
CA ALA A 274 -11.78 -21.30 -17.15
C ALA A 274 -11.73 -21.17 -18.70
N GLY A 275 -11.35 -22.23 -19.41
CA GLY A 275 -11.19 -22.28 -20.86
C GLY A 275 -9.98 -21.51 -21.38
N ARG A 276 -8.95 -21.29 -20.55
CA ARG A 276 -7.74 -20.53 -20.91
C ARG A 276 -6.47 -21.19 -20.39
N ASN A 277 -5.38 -20.96 -21.09
CA ASN A 277 -4.03 -21.31 -20.67
C ASN A 277 -3.55 -20.24 -19.67
N ALA A 278 -3.78 -20.44 -18.40
CA ALA A 278 -3.57 -19.44 -17.36
C ALA A 278 -2.14 -19.48 -16.81
N CYS A 279 -1.42 -18.36 -16.88
CA CYS A 279 -0.10 -18.15 -16.27
C CYS A 279 -0.26 -17.29 -15.01
N TYR A 280 0.23 -17.78 -13.88
CA TYR A 280 0.13 -17.16 -12.57
C TYR A 280 1.50 -16.87 -11.97
N LEU A 281 1.57 -15.84 -11.14
CA LEU A 281 2.59 -15.80 -10.10
C LEU A 281 2.29 -16.89 -9.06
N PRO A 282 3.30 -17.59 -8.50
CA PRO A 282 3.08 -18.71 -7.58
C PRO A 282 2.20 -18.37 -6.39
N GLU A 283 2.42 -17.22 -5.77
CA GLU A 283 1.66 -16.76 -4.61
C GLU A 283 0.16 -16.54 -4.93
N LEU A 284 -0.18 -16.08 -6.14
CA LEU A 284 -1.57 -15.89 -6.54
C LEU A 284 -2.26 -17.21 -6.86
N TYR A 285 -1.54 -18.14 -7.46
CA TYR A 285 -2.03 -19.50 -7.73
C TYR A 285 -2.35 -20.22 -6.41
N GLU A 286 -1.42 -20.18 -5.46
CA GLU A 286 -1.57 -20.81 -4.16
C GLU A 286 -2.70 -20.18 -3.35
N ALA A 287 -2.76 -18.84 -3.32
CA ALA A 287 -3.82 -18.11 -2.63
C ALA A 287 -5.21 -18.45 -3.18
N GLU A 288 -5.37 -18.46 -4.52
CA GLU A 288 -6.66 -18.75 -5.15
C GLU A 288 -7.08 -20.20 -4.99
N THR A 289 -6.14 -21.13 -5.06
CA THR A 289 -6.38 -22.58 -4.89
C THR A 289 -6.75 -22.89 -3.44
N ASN A 290 -5.95 -22.44 -2.49
CA ASN A 290 -6.18 -22.68 -1.06
C ASN A 290 -7.49 -22.03 -0.59
N ALA A 291 -7.76 -20.79 -0.99
CA ALA A 291 -9.04 -20.14 -0.67
C ALA A 291 -10.24 -20.93 -1.21
N ALA A 292 -10.14 -21.45 -2.43
CA ALA A 292 -11.20 -22.28 -3.02
C ALA A 292 -11.40 -23.60 -2.23
N GLU A 293 -10.33 -24.26 -1.83
CA GLU A 293 -10.36 -25.51 -1.07
C GLU A 293 -10.98 -25.32 0.33
N ILE A 294 -10.56 -24.26 1.04
CA ILE A 294 -11.11 -23.96 2.37
C ILE A 294 -12.61 -23.64 2.26
N LEU A 295 -13.00 -22.75 1.35
CA LEU A 295 -14.40 -22.39 1.15
C LEU A 295 -15.26 -23.60 0.74
N ALA A 296 -14.76 -24.44 -0.18
CA ALA A 296 -15.47 -25.66 -0.57
C ALA A 296 -15.65 -26.63 0.59
N ARG A 297 -14.64 -26.78 1.45
CA ARG A 297 -14.74 -27.57 2.69
C ARG A 297 -15.79 -27.00 3.63
N MET A 298 -15.81 -25.67 3.82
CA MET A 298 -16.81 -24.99 4.65
C MET A 298 -18.24 -25.16 4.10
N CYS A 299 -18.43 -25.13 2.77
CA CYS A 299 -19.74 -25.33 2.14
C CYS A 299 -20.30 -26.73 2.36
N ARG A 300 -19.45 -27.75 2.51
CA ARG A 300 -19.88 -29.16 2.76
C ARG A 300 -20.30 -29.40 4.21
N ARG A 301 -19.97 -28.47 5.10
CA ARG A 301 -20.23 -28.62 6.53
C ARG A 301 -21.52 -27.91 6.89
N SER A 302 -22.44 -28.66 7.46
CA SER A 302 -23.70 -28.18 8.04
C SER A 302 -23.72 -28.44 9.52
N PHE A 303 -24.20 -27.48 10.30
CA PHE A 303 -24.45 -27.66 11.73
C PHE A 303 -25.90 -28.06 11.91
N GLY A 304 -26.14 -29.15 12.68
CA GLY A 304 -27.49 -29.65 12.96
C GLY A 304 -28.34 -28.63 13.75
N ASP A 305 -29.66 -28.77 13.69
CA ASP A 305 -30.63 -27.91 14.39
C ASP A 305 -30.56 -28.16 15.94
N LYS A 306 -29.49 -27.58 16.56
CA LYS A 306 -29.33 -27.65 18.02
C LYS A 306 -30.19 -26.61 18.77
N ALA A 307 -30.71 -25.60 18.07
CA ALA A 307 -31.48 -24.50 18.63
C ALA A 307 -32.72 -24.18 17.77
N ASP A 308 -33.84 -23.91 18.42
CA ASP A 308 -35.08 -23.48 17.75
C ASP A 308 -34.93 -22.02 17.29
N ILE A 309 -34.58 -21.84 16.00
CA ILE A 309 -34.32 -20.54 15.42
C ILE A 309 -35.51 -19.57 15.55
N ASN A 310 -36.76 -20.11 15.49
CA ASN A 310 -37.95 -19.28 15.62
C ASN A 310 -38.09 -18.68 17.03
N LYS A 311 -37.72 -19.44 18.06
CA LYS A 311 -37.67 -18.92 19.43
C LYS A 311 -36.60 -17.87 19.62
N ILE A 312 -35.41 -18.06 19.02
CA ILE A 312 -34.31 -17.08 19.07
C ILE A 312 -34.75 -15.81 18.37
N ILE A 313 -35.29 -15.90 17.15
CA ILE A 313 -35.77 -14.72 16.40
C ILE A 313 -36.85 -13.98 17.20
N ALA A 314 -37.85 -14.66 17.73
CA ALA A 314 -38.91 -14.03 18.53
C ALA A 314 -38.35 -13.33 19.79
N LYS A 315 -37.35 -13.92 20.44
CA LYS A 315 -36.65 -13.30 21.58
C LYS A 315 -35.90 -12.04 21.17
N LEU A 316 -35.15 -12.10 20.06
CA LEU A 316 -34.40 -10.95 19.52
C LEU A 316 -35.33 -9.82 19.08
N GLU A 317 -36.40 -10.12 18.35
CA GLU A 317 -37.41 -9.12 17.94
C GLU A 317 -38.01 -8.42 19.16
N LYS A 318 -38.32 -9.18 20.22
CA LYS A 318 -38.86 -8.63 21.48
C LYS A 318 -37.81 -7.76 22.21
N SER A 319 -36.58 -8.22 22.33
CA SER A 319 -35.53 -7.50 23.08
C SER A 319 -35.06 -6.22 22.37
N GLN A 320 -35.07 -6.21 21.05
CA GLN A 320 -34.63 -5.07 20.23
C GLN A 320 -35.77 -4.16 19.77
N HIS A 321 -37.03 -4.50 20.10
CA HIS A 321 -38.24 -3.76 19.69
C HIS A 321 -38.35 -3.57 18.18
N ILE A 322 -37.96 -4.56 17.39
CA ILE A 322 -37.99 -4.53 15.93
C ILE A 322 -38.62 -5.81 15.39
N SER A 323 -39.12 -5.75 14.14
CA SER A 323 -39.53 -6.95 13.40
C SER A 323 -38.60 -7.11 12.21
N TYR A 324 -37.94 -8.26 12.10
CA TYR A 324 -37.07 -8.57 11.00
C TYR A 324 -37.86 -8.90 9.74
N ALA A 325 -37.40 -8.38 8.61
CA ALA A 325 -37.94 -8.73 7.30
C ALA A 325 -37.65 -10.21 6.95
N PRO A 326 -38.40 -10.81 6.03
CA PRO A 326 -38.22 -12.21 5.65
C PRO A 326 -36.80 -12.58 5.26
N LEU A 327 -36.14 -11.74 4.44
CA LEU A 327 -34.74 -11.97 4.05
C LEU A 327 -33.75 -11.84 5.22
N GLN A 328 -34.03 -10.94 6.17
CA GLN A 328 -33.19 -10.81 7.38
C GLN A 328 -33.33 -12.06 8.29
N LYS A 329 -34.53 -12.63 8.40
CA LYS A 329 -34.76 -13.89 9.11
C LYS A 329 -34.02 -15.05 8.42
N GLN A 330 -34.05 -15.09 7.09
CA GLN A 330 -33.31 -16.08 6.29
C GLN A 330 -31.79 -16.00 6.55
N VAL A 331 -31.22 -14.80 6.74
CA VAL A 331 -29.79 -14.65 7.11
C VAL A 331 -29.51 -15.36 8.43
N LEU A 332 -30.34 -15.19 9.44
CA LEU A 332 -30.19 -15.84 10.75
C LEU A 332 -30.27 -17.38 10.65
N GLU A 333 -31.23 -17.87 9.88
CA GLU A 333 -31.41 -19.31 9.65
C GLU A 333 -30.16 -19.92 8.96
N LEU A 334 -29.67 -19.25 7.89
CA LEU A 334 -28.49 -19.73 7.17
C LEU A 334 -27.23 -19.64 8.00
N ALA A 335 -27.04 -18.54 8.76
CA ALA A 335 -25.89 -18.36 9.66
C ALA A 335 -25.85 -19.40 10.79
N LEU A 336 -27.02 -19.89 11.24
CA LEU A 336 -27.09 -20.96 12.22
C LEU A 336 -26.73 -22.33 11.63
N LYS A 337 -27.18 -22.62 10.39
CA LYS A 337 -27.08 -23.93 9.75
C LYS A 337 -25.79 -24.17 8.98
N ASN A 338 -25.16 -23.11 8.43
CA ASN A 338 -24.01 -23.22 7.54
C ASN A 338 -22.75 -22.64 8.17
N GLN A 339 -21.60 -23.16 7.76
CA GLN A 339 -20.32 -22.67 8.21
C GLN A 339 -19.92 -21.36 7.50
N VAL A 340 -20.29 -21.19 6.23
CA VAL A 340 -20.06 -19.96 5.48
C VAL A 340 -21.37 -19.45 4.88
N VAL A 341 -21.63 -18.14 5.02
CA VAL A 341 -22.82 -17.48 4.47
C VAL A 341 -22.42 -16.14 3.89
N VAL A 342 -23.01 -15.78 2.76
CA VAL A 342 -22.87 -14.47 2.14
C VAL A 342 -24.13 -13.65 2.33
N LEU A 343 -23.96 -12.41 2.79
CA LEU A 343 -24.97 -11.38 2.87
C LEU A 343 -24.61 -10.24 1.93
N THR A 344 -25.39 -10.00 0.89
CA THR A 344 -25.15 -8.91 -0.04
C THR A 344 -26.39 -8.03 -0.21
N GLY A 345 -26.17 -6.76 -0.55
CA GLY A 345 -27.24 -5.81 -0.81
C GLY A 345 -26.72 -4.39 -0.96
N GLY A 346 -27.51 -3.55 -1.64
CA GLY A 346 -27.17 -2.15 -1.86
C GLY A 346 -27.32 -1.27 -0.60
N PRO A 347 -27.19 0.06 -0.75
CA PRO A 347 -27.35 1.00 0.35
C PRO A 347 -28.80 0.98 0.88
N GLY A 348 -28.95 1.08 2.20
CA GLY A 348 -30.25 1.14 2.85
C GLY A 348 -31.07 -0.15 2.91
N THR A 349 -30.50 -1.29 2.47
CA THR A 349 -31.19 -2.60 2.49
C THR A 349 -31.18 -3.33 3.84
N GLY A 350 -30.55 -2.75 4.86
CA GLY A 350 -30.56 -3.35 6.20
C GLY A 350 -29.45 -4.34 6.48
N LYS A 351 -28.32 -4.31 5.74
CA LYS A 351 -27.12 -5.12 6.03
C LYS A 351 -26.68 -4.98 7.48
N THR A 352 -26.52 -3.76 7.98
CA THR A 352 -26.11 -3.50 9.37
C THR A 352 -27.07 -4.07 10.40
N THR A 353 -28.38 -3.98 10.15
CA THR A 353 -29.41 -4.58 11.01
C THR A 353 -29.25 -6.08 11.04
N SER A 354 -28.99 -6.71 9.90
CA SER A 354 -28.73 -8.15 9.79
C SER A 354 -27.45 -8.56 10.51
N ILE A 355 -26.36 -7.79 10.42
CA ILE A 355 -25.12 -8.02 11.16
C ILE A 355 -25.41 -8.02 12.67
N ARG A 356 -26.11 -6.98 13.17
CA ARG A 356 -26.48 -6.90 14.59
C ARG A 356 -27.34 -8.06 15.04
N ALA A 357 -28.26 -8.51 14.19
CA ALA A 357 -29.13 -9.65 14.48
C ALA A 357 -28.32 -10.97 14.57
N VAL A 358 -27.40 -11.20 13.60
CA VAL A 358 -26.51 -12.38 13.63
C VAL A 358 -25.60 -12.36 14.85
N LEU A 359 -25.04 -11.20 15.17
CA LEU A 359 -24.18 -11.03 16.34
C LEU A 359 -24.94 -11.34 17.63
N ALA A 360 -26.12 -10.74 17.83
CA ALA A 360 -26.97 -11.01 18.99
C ALA A 360 -27.40 -12.48 19.09
N MET A 361 -27.60 -13.14 17.95
CA MET A 361 -27.88 -14.59 17.92
C MET A 361 -26.66 -15.40 18.37
N PHE A 362 -25.46 -15.06 17.91
CA PHE A 362 -24.24 -15.76 18.31
C PHE A 362 -23.91 -15.52 19.79
N ASP A 363 -24.14 -14.30 20.30
CA ASP A 363 -24.00 -13.98 21.73
C ASP A 363 -24.97 -14.81 22.60
N GLU A 364 -26.25 -14.95 22.18
CA GLU A 364 -27.23 -15.78 22.85
C GLU A 364 -26.82 -17.26 22.89
N LEU A 365 -26.10 -17.72 21.88
CA LEU A 365 -25.53 -19.05 21.79
C LEU A 365 -24.20 -19.22 22.52
N GLY A 366 -23.68 -18.18 23.14
CA GLY A 366 -22.38 -18.16 23.84
C GLY A 366 -21.19 -18.31 22.93
N MET A 367 -21.29 -17.89 21.64
CA MET A 367 -20.23 -18.00 20.67
C MET A 367 -19.32 -16.78 20.71
N LYS A 368 -18.01 -17.00 20.75
CA LYS A 368 -17.00 -15.93 20.62
C LYS A 368 -16.93 -15.46 19.19
N THR A 369 -17.48 -14.27 18.94
CA THR A 369 -17.55 -13.68 17.59
C THR A 369 -16.54 -12.55 17.42
N LEU A 370 -15.74 -12.58 16.35
CA LEU A 370 -14.83 -11.52 15.96
C LEU A 370 -15.41 -10.72 14.79
N LEU A 371 -15.33 -9.40 14.91
CA LEU A 371 -15.77 -8.47 13.88
C LEU A 371 -14.58 -7.89 13.14
N THR A 372 -14.61 -7.91 11.81
CA THR A 372 -13.50 -7.41 11.00
C THR A 372 -13.96 -6.75 9.70
N ALA A 373 -13.11 -5.86 9.18
CA ALA A 373 -13.30 -5.19 7.90
C ALA A 373 -11.94 -4.94 7.22
N PRO A 374 -11.89 -4.68 5.90
CA PRO A 374 -10.63 -4.45 5.21
C PRO A 374 -9.96 -3.11 5.55
N THR A 375 -10.71 -2.11 6.00
CA THR A 375 -10.21 -0.76 6.30
C THR A 375 -10.50 -0.34 7.74
N GLY A 376 -9.63 0.53 8.31
CA GLY A 376 -9.82 1.06 9.67
C GLY A 376 -11.14 1.80 9.85
N ARG A 377 -11.59 2.53 8.83
CA ARG A 377 -12.88 3.24 8.87
C ARG A 377 -14.07 2.32 8.89
N ALA A 378 -14.05 1.28 8.06
CA ALA A 378 -15.13 0.30 8.06
C ALA A 378 -15.19 -0.45 9.40
N ALA A 379 -14.03 -0.80 9.98
CA ALA A 379 -13.95 -1.41 11.29
C ALA A 379 -14.49 -0.48 12.40
N LYS A 380 -14.05 0.79 12.42
CA LYS A 380 -14.56 1.79 13.38
C LYS A 380 -16.08 1.95 13.28
N ARG A 381 -16.59 2.07 12.04
CA ARG A 381 -18.04 2.15 11.81
C ARG A 381 -18.78 0.90 12.32
N MET A 382 -18.21 -0.29 12.09
CA MET A 382 -18.79 -1.53 12.59
C MET A 382 -18.85 -1.52 14.13
N THR A 383 -17.79 -1.05 14.82
CA THR A 383 -17.79 -0.87 16.27
C THR A 383 -18.90 0.08 16.73
N GLU A 384 -19.02 1.25 16.11
CA GLU A 384 -20.05 2.25 16.44
C GLU A 384 -21.48 1.71 16.27
N LEU A 385 -21.71 0.89 15.24
CA LEU A 385 -23.03 0.36 14.92
C LEU A 385 -23.41 -0.88 15.73
N THR A 386 -22.45 -1.71 16.11
CA THR A 386 -22.69 -2.97 16.83
C THR A 386 -22.50 -2.85 18.33
N GLY A 387 -21.67 -1.88 18.77
CA GLY A 387 -21.25 -1.76 20.17
C GLY A 387 -20.16 -2.75 20.59
N GLN A 388 -19.66 -3.59 19.65
CA GLN A 388 -18.55 -4.52 19.89
C GLN A 388 -17.31 -4.06 19.10
N ASP A 389 -16.13 -4.30 19.65
CA ASP A 389 -14.87 -3.93 19.02
C ASP A 389 -14.68 -4.69 17.71
N ALA A 390 -14.49 -3.96 16.63
CA ALA A 390 -14.09 -4.48 15.34
C ALA A 390 -12.67 -4.02 14.99
N SER A 391 -11.94 -4.85 14.27
CA SER A 391 -10.59 -4.54 13.83
C SER A 391 -10.43 -4.72 12.32
N THR A 392 -9.35 -4.18 11.75
CA THR A 392 -9.01 -4.51 10.37
C THR A 392 -8.55 -5.97 10.26
N ILE A 393 -8.71 -6.60 9.08
CA ILE A 393 -8.19 -7.95 8.83
C ILE A 393 -6.70 -8.01 9.15
N HIS A 394 -5.93 -7.01 8.73
CA HIS A 394 -4.49 -6.93 9.01
C HIS A 394 -4.19 -6.95 10.51
N ARG A 395 -4.92 -6.18 11.31
CA ARG A 395 -4.76 -6.14 12.76
C ARG A 395 -5.22 -7.45 13.41
N LEU A 396 -6.32 -8.02 12.93
CA LEU A 396 -6.85 -9.29 13.40
C LEU A 396 -5.85 -10.43 13.19
N LEU A 397 -5.15 -10.42 12.05
CA LEU A 397 -4.13 -11.39 11.69
C LEU A 397 -2.72 -11.03 12.22
N GLU A 398 -2.60 -9.97 13.01
CA GLU A 398 -1.32 -9.49 13.56
C GLU A 398 -0.25 -9.32 12.48
N ALA A 399 -0.59 -8.54 11.44
CA ALA A 399 0.31 -8.24 10.34
C ALA A 399 1.58 -7.53 10.83
N LYS A 400 2.72 -7.99 10.36
CA LYS A 400 4.07 -7.42 10.62
C LYS A 400 4.84 -7.37 9.30
N PHE A 401 5.81 -6.48 9.22
CA PHE A 401 6.82 -6.60 8.17
C PHE A 401 7.75 -7.77 8.49
N ASP A 402 8.21 -8.45 7.46
CA ASP A 402 9.27 -9.43 7.59
C ASP A 402 10.58 -8.76 8.05
N ASP A 403 11.61 -9.57 8.36
CA ASP A 403 12.92 -9.07 8.78
C ASP A 403 13.62 -8.21 7.71
N THR A 404 13.13 -8.24 6.47
CA THR A 404 13.64 -7.42 5.35
C THR A 404 12.91 -6.09 5.26
N GLY A 405 11.72 -5.95 5.85
CA GLY A 405 10.86 -4.77 5.78
C GLY A 405 10.09 -4.63 4.47
N ASP A 406 10.13 -5.65 3.59
CA ASP A 406 9.58 -5.56 2.24
C ASP A 406 8.24 -6.29 2.07
N SER A 407 7.96 -7.31 2.90
CA SER A 407 6.76 -8.14 2.79
C SER A 407 5.93 -8.13 4.08
N VAL A 408 4.61 -8.15 3.93
CA VAL A 408 3.70 -8.29 5.07
C VAL A 408 3.51 -9.77 5.38
N VAL A 409 3.85 -10.16 6.59
CA VAL A 409 3.65 -11.51 7.13
C VAL A 409 2.57 -11.45 8.21
N PHE A 410 1.71 -12.45 8.22
CA PHE A 410 0.66 -12.58 9.22
C PHE A 410 1.08 -13.58 10.30
N THR A 411 1.03 -13.16 11.57
CA THR A 411 1.32 -14.05 12.70
C THR A 411 0.23 -15.11 12.83
N LYS A 412 -1.04 -14.68 12.70
CA LYS A 412 -2.17 -15.62 12.68
C LYS A 412 -2.28 -16.28 11.32
N CYS A 413 -2.16 -17.61 11.33
CA CYS A 413 -2.12 -18.45 10.13
C CYS A 413 -2.61 -19.89 10.48
N GLU A 414 -2.34 -20.84 9.61
CA GLU A 414 -2.77 -22.24 9.85
C GLU A 414 -2.14 -22.87 11.10
N SER A 415 -0.89 -22.48 11.44
CA SER A 415 -0.18 -22.97 12.63
C SER A 415 -0.55 -22.23 13.93
N ASP A 416 -1.02 -20.98 13.83
CA ASP A 416 -1.49 -20.16 14.96
C ASP A 416 -2.83 -19.50 14.61
N ARG A 417 -3.92 -20.23 14.82
CA ARG A 417 -5.26 -19.81 14.41
C ARG A 417 -5.87 -18.79 15.35
N LEU A 418 -6.90 -18.11 14.84
CA LEU A 418 -7.72 -17.21 15.63
C LEU A 418 -8.45 -17.99 16.74
N ASP A 419 -8.63 -17.35 17.88
CA ASP A 419 -9.41 -17.87 18.98
C ASP A 419 -10.85 -17.33 18.90
N CYS A 420 -11.70 -18.02 18.12
CA CYS A 420 -13.09 -17.62 17.90
C CYS A 420 -13.96 -18.77 17.40
N ASP A 421 -15.29 -18.64 17.60
CA ASP A 421 -16.31 -19.53 17.05
C ASP A 421 -16.92 -18.99 15.77
N ALA A 422 -16.85 -17.66 15.56
CA ALA A 422 -17.38 -17.03 14.36
C ALA A 422 -16.56 -15.76 13.99
N VAL A 423 -16.52 -15.47 12.69
CA VAL A 423 -15.99 -14.20 12.14
C VAL A 423 -17.06 -13.57 11.26
N ILE A 424 -17.34 -12.29 11.48
CA ILE A 424 -18.16 -11.47 10.59
C ILE A 424 -17.26 -10.48 9.89
N LEU A 425 -17.16 -10.60 8.57
CA LEU A 425 -16.36 -9.71 7.70
C LEU A 425 -17.28 -8.79 6.92
N ASP A 426 -17.25 -7.49 7.24
CA ASP A 426 -17.97 -6.47 6.48
C ASP A 426 -17.11 -5.85 5.38
N GLU A 427 -17.73 -5.16 4.42
CA GLU A 427 -17.11 -4.58 3.22
C GLU A 427 -16.25 -5.58 2.43
N CYS A 428 -16.73 -6.83 2.34
CA CYS A 428 -16.02 -7.96 1.70
C CYS A 428 -15.69 -7.70 0.21
N SER A 429 -16.40 -6.79 -0.47
CA SER A 429 -16.11 -6.37 -1.86
C SER A 429 -14.71 -5.80 -2.05
N MET A 430 -14.10 -5.26 -0.99
CA MET A 430 -12.76 -4.66 -1.00
C MET A 430 -11.64 -5.68 -0.73
N VAL A 431 -11.96 -6.93 -0.40
CA VAL A 431 -10.97 -7.96 -0.03
C VAL A 431 -10.48 -8.67 -1.27
N ASP A 432 -9.16 -8.65 -1.49
CA ASP A 432 -8.50 -9.37 -2.57
C ASP A 432 -8.22 -10.84 -2.21
N ILE A 433 -7.67 -11.58 -3.16
CA ILE A 433 -7.45 -13.02 -2.98
C ILE A 433 -6.38 -13.35 -1.95
N ILE A 434 -5.33 -12.53 -1.84
CA ILE A 434 -4.24 -12.73 -0.88
C ILE A 434 -4.77 -12.55 0.54
N LEU A 435 -5.47 -11.43 0.78
CA LEU A 435 -6.02 -11.12 2.10
C LEU A 435 -7.13 -12.09 2.50
N MET A 436 -7.97 -12.53 1.55
CA MET A 436 -8.98 -13.56 1.79
C MET A 436 -8.34 -14.90 2.15
N ASN A 437 -7.31 -15.32 1.42
CA ASN A 437 -6.57 -16.53 1.71
C ASN A 437 -5.94 -16.50 3.11
N ALA A 438 -5.32 -15.38 3.48
CA ALA A 438 -4.73 -15.19 4.80
C ALA A 438 -5.78 -15.33 5.91
N LEU A 439 -6.95 -14.69 5.76
CA LEU A 439 -8.04 -14.79 6.72
C LEU A 439 -8.57 -16.24 6.83
N LEU A 440 -8.83 -16.89 5.70
CA LEU A 440 -9.36 -18.26 5.66
C LEU A 440 -8.39 -19.25 6.30
N SER A 441 -7.08 -19.10 6.08
CA SER A 441 -6.05 -19.96 6.66
C SER A 441 -5.94 -19.82 8.18
N ALA A 442 -6.22 -18.62 8.70
CA ALA A 442 -6.20 -18.34 10.13
C ALA A 442 -7.48 -18.78 10.88
N LEU A 443 -8.55 -19.16 10.18
CA LEU A 443 -9.79 -19.57 10.81
C LEU A 443 -9.66 -20.95 11.50
N PRO A 444 -10.24 -21.13 12.71
CA PRO A 444 -10.43 -22.45 13.27
C PRO A 444 -11.28 -23.34 12.34
N PRO A 445 -11.04 -24.67 12.31
CA PRO A 445 -11.76 -25.57 11.41
C PRO A 445 -13.28 -25.55 11.57
N ASP A 446 -13.77 -25.22 12.77
CA ASP A 446 -15.18 -25.21 13.12
C ASP A 446 -15.81 -23.82 13.17
N ALA A 447 -15.00 -22.77 12.96
CA ALA A 447 -15.47 -21.39 13.00
C ALA A 447 -16.44 -21.09 11.84
N ARG A 448 -17.48 -20.30 12.14
CA ARG A 448 -18.40 -19.77 11.14
C ARG A 448 -17.83 -18.51 10.49
N LEU A 449 -18.15 -18.29 9.22
CA LEU A 449 -17.76 -17.11 8.48
C LEU A 449 -18.96 -16.45 7.81
N ILE A 450 -19.24 -15.23 8.19
CA ILE A 450 -20.28 -14.41 7.56
C ILE A 450 -19.62 -13.32 6.73
N LEU A 451 -19.77 -13.41 5.41
CA LEU A 451 -19.23 -12.47 4.45
C LEU A 451 -20.29 -11.43 4.09
N VAL A 452 -20.06 -10.18 4.44
CA VAL A 452 -21.02 -9.09 4.20
C VAL A 452 -20.41 -8.08 3.23
N GLY A 453 -21.20 -7.59 2.27
CA GLY A 453 -20.72 -6.59 1.32
C GLY A 453 -21.78 -6.18 0.30
N ASP A 454 -21.36 -5.35 -0.62
CA ASP A 454 -22.15 -4.95 -1.77
C ASP A 454 -21.46 -5.43 -3.05
N ALA A 455 -22.04 -6.42 -3.70
CA ALA A 455 -21.47 -7.05 -4.89
C ALA A 455 -21.44 -6.13 -6.12
N ASP A 456 -22.17 -5.02 -6.07
CA ASP A 456 -22.32 -4.09 -7.18
C ASP A 456 -21.42 -2.84 -7.00
N GLN A 457 -20.70 -2.72 -5.88
CA GLN A 457 -19.63 -1.74 -5.67
C GLN A 457 -18.34 -2.15 -6.38
N LEU A 458 -17.40 -1.19 -6.42
CA LEU A 458 -16.06 -1.43 -6.94
C LEU A 458 -15.41 -2.65 -6.26
N PRO A 459 -14.74 -3.50 -7.04
CA PRO A 459 -13.97 -4.63 -6.47
C PRO A 459 -12.74 -4.15 -5.70
N SER A 460 -12.03 -5.10 -5.07
CA SER A 460 -10.75 -4.85 -4.39
C SER A 460 -9.73 -4.15 -5.32
N VAL A 461 -8.80 -3.39 -4.77
CA VAL A 461 -7.67 -2.84 -5.55
C VAL A 461 -6.72 -3.98 -5.97
N GLY A 462 -6.45 -4.91 -5.06
CA GLY A 462 -5.61 -6.08 -5.30
C GLY A 462 -6.25 -7.16 -6.19
N PRO A 463 -5.51 -8.25 -6.45
CA PRO A 463 -5.88 -9.28 -7.42
C PRO A 463 -7.13 -10.09 -7.02
N GLY A 464 -7.92 -10.40 -8.03
CA GLY A 464 -9.16 -11.17 -7.89
C GLY A 464 -10.42 -10.28 -7.75
N ASN A 465 -11.56 -10.93 -7.83
CA ASN A 465 -12.88 -10.37 -7.54
C ASN A 465 -13.61 -11.39 -6.64
N VAL A 466 -13.04 -11.54 -5.43
CA VAL A 466 -13.35 -12.66 -4.53
C VAL A 466 -14.83 -12.72 -4.17
N PHE A 467 -15.39 -11.61 -3.67
CA PHE A 467 -16.77 -11.56 -3.21
C PHE A 467 -17.78 -11.89 -4.34
N SER A 468 -17.58 -11.26 -5.52
CA SER A 468 -18.40 -11.54 -6.68
C SER A 468 -18.21 -12.97 -7.21
N ALA A 469 -16.97 -13.51 -7.19
CA ALA A 469 -16.69 -14.89 -7.61
C ALA A 469 -17.39 -15.91 -6.70
N ILE A 470 -17.37 -15.68 -5.39
CA ILE A 470 -18.07 -16.52 -4.39
C ILE A 470 -19.57 -16.51 -4.68
N ILE A 471 -20.20 -15.35 -4.82
CA ILE A 471 -21.63 -15.21 -5.10
C ILE A 471 -22.00 -15.90 -6.41
N ARG A 472 -21.24 -15.62 -7.49
CA ARG A 472 -21.49 -16.18 -8.82
C ARG A 472 -21.17 -17.67 -8.94
N SER A 473 -20.46 -18.24 -7.98
CA SER A 473 -20.25 -19.69 -7.93
C SER A 473 -21.56 -20.43 -7.70
N GLY A 474 -22.48 -19.81 -6.92
CA GLY A 474 -23.75 -20.40 -6.55
C GLY A 474 -23.65 -21.54 -5.52
N VAL A 475 -22.43 -21.81 -4.97
CA VAL A 475 -22.21 -22.91 -4.02
C VAL A 475 -22.27 -22.44 -2.57
N VAL A 476 -21.98 -21.18 -2.30
CA VAL A 476 -22.06 -20.60 -0.96
C VAL A 476 -23.46 -20.05 -0.72
N PRO A 477 -24.15 -20.43 0.38
CA PRO A 477 -25.45 -19.88 0.76
C PRO A 477 -25.41 -18.34 0.77
N THR A 478 -26.23 -17.72 -0.07
CA THR A 478 -26.21 -16.27 -0.30
C THR A 478 -27.60 -15.70 -0.10
N VAL A 479 -27.70 -14.65 0.72
CA VAL A 479 -28.89 -13.82 0.85
C VAL A 479 -28.63 -12.47 0.21
N ARG A 480 -29.46 -12.10 -0.78
CA ARG A 480 -29.43 -10.78 -1.41
C ARG A 480 -30.58 -9.95 -0.86
N LEU A 481 -30.26 -8.93 -0.02
CA LEU A 481 -31.25 -7.99 0.49
C LEU A 481 -31.67 -7.04 -0.63
N THR A 482 -32.96 -7.02 -0.94
CA THR A 482 -33.54 -6.19 -2.01
C THR A 482 -34.52 -5.13 -1.47
N GLU A 483 -35.01 -5.30 -0.25
CA GLU A 483 -35.95 -4.36 0.38
C GLU A 483 -35.22 -3.13 0.92
N ILE A 484 -35.78 -1.94 0.68
CA ILE A 484 -35.19 -0.66 1.09
C ILE A 484 -35.89 -0.20 2.38
N PHE A 485 -35.13 -0.16 3.49
CA PHE A 485 -35.65 0.18 4.83
C PHE A 485 -35.25 1.59 5.31
N ARG A 486 -34.52 2.38 4.50
CA ARG A 486 -34.07 3.71 4.95
C ARG A 486 -35.27 4.56 5.31
N GLN A 487 -35.28 5.05 6.56
CA GLN A 487 -36.33 5.85 7.15
C GLN A 487 -36.84 6.94 6.18
N ASN A 488 -38.15 6.96 5.91
CA ASN A 488 -38.87 7.74 4.92
C ASN A 488 -38.63 7.27 3.48
N GLY A 489 -39.55 6.52 2.90
CA GLY A 489 -39.57 5.98 1.52
C GLY A 489 -39.33 6.96 0.37
N GLY A 490 -38.59 8.07 0.60
CA GLY A 490 -38.34 9.18 -0.29
C GLY A 490 -36.87 9.51 -0.59
N SER A 491 -35.87 8.76 -0.08
CA SER A 491 -34.47 9.06 -0.43
C SER A 491 -34.19 8.84 -1.91
N ARG A 492 -33.88 9.91 -2.61
CA ARG A 492 -33.53 9.90 -4.03
C ARG A 492 -32.13 9.33 -4.23
N ILE A 493 -31.22 9.50 -3.27
CA ILE A 493 -29.87 8.88 -3.32
C ILE A 493 -30.03 7.37 -3.47
N VAL A 494 -30.84 6.73 -2.61
CA VAL A 494 -31.02 5.27 -2.63
C VAL A 494 -31.75 4.81 -3.90
N ARG A 495 -32.84 5.49 -4.27
CA ARG A 495 -33.58 5.18 -5.49
C ARG A 495 -32.71 5.29 -6.73
N ASN A 496 -31.99 6.40 -6.86
CA ASN A 496 -31.13 6.64 -8.01
C ASN A 496 -29.93 5.69 -8.04
N ALA A 497 -29.35 5.32 -6.89
CA ALA A 497 -28.31 4.30 -6.83
C ALA A 497 -28.80 2.96 -7.39
N HIS A 498 -30.00 2.52 -7.05
CA HIS A 498 -30.58 1.29 -7.60
C HIS A 498 -30.88 1.39 -9.11
N MET A 499 -31.33 2.56 -9.61
CA MET A 499 -31.52 2.80 -11.03
C MET A 499 -30.17 2.73 -11.78
N ILE A 500 -29.16 3.44 -11.28
CA ILE A 500 -27.81 3.44 -11.83
C ILE A 500 -27.26 2.00 -11.91
N ASN A 501 -27.39 1.23 -10.84
CA ASN A 501 -26.91 -0.16 -10.80
C ASN A 501 -27.55 -1.02 -11.90
N ARG A 502 -28.86 -0.82 -12.16
CA ARG A 502 -29.59 -1.51 -13.24
C ARG A 502 -29.31 -0.97 -14.65
N GLY A 503 -28.54 0.13 -14.76
CA GLY A 503 -28.29 0.82 -16.02
C GLY A 503 -29.43 1.71 -16.45
N GLU A 504 -30.33 2.02 -15.56
CA GLU A 504 -31.41 2.96 -15.78
C GLU A 504 -30.93 4.38 -15.47
N HIS A 505 -31.34 5.34 -16.26
CA HIS A 505 -30.95 6.74 -16.09
C HIS A 505 -31.90 7.45 -15.12
N PRO A 506 -31.40 7.94 -13.96
CA PRO A 506 -32.20 8.82 -13.09
C PRO A 506 -32.58 10.12 -13.78
N ASP A 507 -33.72 10.70 -13.39
CA ASP A 507 -34.05 12.06 -13.80
C ASP A 507 -33.17 13.06 -13.02
N PHE A 508 -32.14 13.56 -13.70
CA PHE A 508 -31.23 14.55 -13.12
C PHE A 508 -31.81 15.98 -13.17
N ALA A 509 -32.90 16.23 -13.88
CA ALA A 509 -33.51 17.56 -13.96
C ALA A 509 -34.24 17.93 -12.66
N GLU A 510 -34.76 16.95 -11.93
CA GLU A 510 -35.40 17.16 -10.65
C GLU A 510 -34.39 17.41 -9.54
N ASN A 511 -34.23 18.65 -9.10
CA ASN A 511 -33.35 19.03 -7.99
C ASN A 511 -34.19 19.16 -6.71
N ALA A 512 -34.37 18.05 -5.98
CA ALA A 512 -35.16 18.03 -4.76
C ALA A 512 -34.66 16.96 -3.77
N GLY A 513 -35.03 17.07 -2.50
CA GLY A 513 -34.73 16.12 -1.46
C GLY A 513 -33.24 16.07 -1.11
N ASP A 514 -32.65 14.89 -1.25
CA ASP A 514 -31.27 14.58 -0.86
C ASP A 514 -30.31 14.41 -2.07
N PHE A 515 -30.81 14.64 -3.30
CA PHE A 515 -30.02 14.45 -4.53
C PHE A 515 -30.16 15.67 -5.45
N PHE A 516 -29.05 16.36 -5.69
CA PHE A 516 -28.98 17.57 -6.48
C PHE A 516 -28.00 17.45 -7.63
N ARG A 517 -28.22 18.21 -8.69
CA ARG A 517 -27.34 18.35 -9.83
C ARG A 517 -27.09 19.81 -10.16
N LEU A 518 -25.82 20.16 -10.32
CA LEU A 518 -25.40 21.49 -10.77
C LEU A 518 -24.61 21.35 -12.08
N ARG A 519 -25.31 21.57 -13.19
CA ARG A 519 -24.72 21.46 -14.51
C ARG A 519 -23.66 22.55 -14.72
N ARG A 520 -22.43 22.13 -15.06
CA ARG A 520 -21.28 22.96 -15.40
C ARG A 520 -20.56 22.34 -16.58
N LEU A 521 -20.48 23.06 -17.70
CA LEU A 521 -19.83 22.56 -18.91
C LEU A 521 -18.32 22.80 -18.91
N GLN A 522 -17.87 23.84 -18.20
CA GLN A 522 -16.46 24.18 -18.08
C GLN A 522 -15.92 23.70 -16.74
N ALA A 523 -14.77 23.06 -16.76
CA ALA A 523 -14.14 22.51 -15.56
C ALA A 523 -13.80 23.59 -14.53
N ALA A 524 -13.34 24.77 -14.96
CA ALA A 524 -13.08 25.91 -14.08
C ALA A 524 -14.34 26.32 -13.29
N SER A 525 -15.50 26.45 -13.96
CA SER A 525 -16.78 26.75 -13.30
C SER A 525 -17.22 25.64 -12.35
N SER A 526 -16.84 24.38 -12.63
CA SER A 526 -17.09 23.27 -11.71
C SER A 526 -16.24 23.41 -10.45
N VAL A 527 -14.96 23.73 -10.58
CA VAL A 527 -14.04 23.95 -9.43
C VAL A 527 -14.55 25.10 -8.55
N GLU A 528 -14.92 26.24 -9.15
CA GLU A 528 -15.50 27.37 -8.41
C GLU A 528 -16.77 26.97 -7.66
N THR A 529 -17.69 26.27 -8.35
CA THR A 529 -18.95 25.81 -7.74
C THR A 529 -18.70 24.84 -6.58
N ILE A 530 -17.77 23.89 -6.74
CA ILE A 530 -17.39 22.93 -5.68
C ILE A 530 -16.81 23.69 -4.49
N THR A 531 -15.93 24.65 -4.74
CA THR A 531 -15.31 25.48 -3.68
C THR A 531 -16.39 26.29 -2.95
N GLU A 532 -17.30 26.93 -3.66
CA GLU A 532 -18.40 27.70 -3.06
C GLU A 532 -19.35 26.81 -2.24
N LEU A 533 -19.64 25.59 -2.72
CA LEU A 533 -20.45 24.63 -1.98
C LEU A 533 -19.80 24.28 -0.63
N CYS A 534 -18.49 24.03 -0.62
CA CYS A 534 -17.77 23.65 0.60
C CYS A 534 -17.59 24.82 1.59
N THR A 535 -17.38 26.04 1.08
CA THR A 535 -17.07 27.21 1.93
C THR A 535 -18.29 27.97 2.43
N THR A 536 -19.31 28.07 1.62
CA THR A 536 -20.43 29.02 1.88
C THR A 536 -21.80 28.40 1.77
N ARG A 537 -22.13 27.69 0.68
CA ARG A 537 -23.51 27.26 0.45
C ARG A 537 -23.98 26.20 1.42
N LEU A 538 -23.22 25.12 1.59
CA LEU A 538 -23.64 24.03 2.47
C LEU A 538 -23.53 24.43 3.95
N PRO A 539 -22.45 25.09 4.42
CA PRO A 539 -22.37 25.56 5.78
C PRO A 539 -23.47 26.54 6.16
N ASN A 540 -23.73 27.55 5.32
CA ASN A 540 -24.66 28.63 5.65
C ASN A 540 -26.13 28.29 5.42
N LYS A 541 -26.44 27.49 4.38
CA LYS A 541 -27.84 27.21 4.00
C LYS A 541 -28.36 25.87 4.53
N MET A 542 -27.51 24.90 4.69
CA MET A 542 -27.88 23.53 5.09
C MET A 542 -27.28 23.11 6.43
N HIS A 543 -26.51 23.98 7.06
CA HIS A 543 -25.82 23.71 8.33
C HIS A 543 -24.99 22.43 8.31
N ILE A 544 -24.31 22.19 7.16
CA ILE A 544 -23.38 21.10 6.98
C ILE A 544 -21.97 21.70 6.98
N PRO A 545 -21.22 21.53 8.05
CA PRO A 545 -19.90 22.12 8.17
C PRO A 545 -18.89 21.45 7.21
N PRO A 546 -17.78 22.12 6.83
CA PRO A 546 -16.84 21.62 5.82
C PRO A 546 -16.24 20.25 6.14
N GLU A 547 -16.07 19.91 7.43
CA GLU A 547 -15.59 18.62 7.90
C GLU A 547 -16.53 17.46 7.56
N ASP A 548 -17.84 17.71 7.44
CA ASP A 548 -18.86 16.71 7.09
C ASP A 548 -19.06 16.59 5.57
N ILE A 549 -18.37 17.42 4.79
CA ILE A 549 -18.44 17.42 3.32
C ILE A 549 -17.26 16.66 2.76
N GLN A 550 -17.51 15.76 1.81
CA GLN A 550 -16.45 15.09 1.05
C GLN A 550 -16.62 15.35 -0.43
N VAL A 551 -15.58 15.88 -1.05
CA VAL A 551 -15.50 15.99 -2.50
C VAL A 551 -14.90 14.69 -3.07
N LEU A 552 -15.59 14.11 -4.05
CA LEU A 552 -15.15 12.90 -4.74
C LEU A 552 -14.89 13.20 -6.22
N SER A 553 -13.88 12.57 -6.78
CA SER A 553 -13.60 12.60 -8.21
C SER A 553 -13.23 11.19 -8.71
N PRO A 554 -13.61 10.80 -9.92
CA PRO A 554 -13.13 9.55 -10.52
C PRO A 554 -11.63 9.52 -10.78
N THR A 555 -10.98 10.68 -10.91
CA THR A 555 -9.60 10.81 -11.36
C THR A 555 -8.71 11.59 -10.38
N ARG A 556 -7.41 11.29 -10.41
CA ARG A 556 -6.40 12.02 -9.64
C ARG A 556 -5.86 13.24 -10.39
N LYS A 557 -5.66 13.12 -11.71
CA LYS A 557 -5.08 14.14 -12.58
C LYS A 557 -6.17 14.89 -13.36
N GLY A 558 -5.82 16.05 -13.91
CA GLY A 558 -6.72 16.91 -14.69
C GLY A 558 -7.39 18.00 -13.85
N GLU A 559 -8.17 18.86 -14.50
CA GLU A 559 -8.77 20.04 -13.86
C GLU A 559 -9.75 19.68 -12.74
N LEU A 560 -10.55 18.62 -12.91
CA LEU A 560 -11.44 18.06 -11.87
C LEU A 560 -10.81 16.86 -11.14
N GLY A 561 -9.51 16.64 -11.29
CA GLY A 561 -8.76 15.64 -10.55
C GLY A 561 -8.51 16.07 -9.09
N THR A 562 -8.34 15.09 -8.20
CA THR A 562 -8.20 15.33 -6.77
C THR A 562 -7.01 16.23 -6.43
N VAL A 563 -5.91 16.17 -7.18
CA VAL A 563 -4.74 17.03 -6.95
C VAL A 563 -5.10 18.50 -7.12
N ASN A 564 -5.75 18.85 -8.23
CA ASN A 564 -6.16 20.23 -8.49
C ASN A 564 -7.28 20.70 -7.54
N LEU A 565 -8.27 19.85 -7.29
CA LEU A 565 -9.35 20.15 -6.34
C LEU A 565 -8.81 20.39 -4.92
N ASN A 566 -7.87 19.58 -4.44
CA ASN A 566 -7.27 19.76 -3.13
C ASN A 566 -6.53 21.09 -3.02
N ARG A 567 -5.81 21.52 -4.06
CA ARG A 567 -5.13 22.82 -4.09
C ARG A 567 -6.12 23.99 -3.95
N HIS A 568 -7.23 23.95 -4.68
CA HIS A 568 -8.28 25.00 -4.61
C HIS A 568 -9.01 24.98 -3.28
N LEU A 569 -9.35 23.79 -2.78
CA LEU A 569 -10.06 23.63 -1.51
C LEU A 569 -9.16 24.02 -0.32
N GLN A 570 -7.87 23.67 -0.31
CA GLN A 570 -6.95 24.13 0.70
C GLN A 570 -6.86 25.66 0.72
N ALA A 571 -6.69 26.28 -0.44
CA ALA A 571 -6.59 27.74 -0.52
C ALA A 571 -7.86 28.45 0.01
N ALA A 572 -9.02 27.83 -0.17
CA ALA A 572 -10.31 28.40 0.25
C ALA A 572 -10.69 28.07 1.71
N LEU A 573 -10.45 26.82 2.16
CA LEU A 573 -10.86 26.35 3.49
C LEU A 573 -9.78 26.55 4.55
N ASN A 574 -8.52 26.51 4.16
CA ASN A 574 -7.36 26.71 5.04
C ASN A 574 -6.31 27.64 4.40
N PRO A 575 -6.64 28.92 4.18
CA PRO A 575 -5.71 29.86 3.56
C PRO A 575 -4.46 30.07 4.42
N PRO A 576 -3.33 30.50 3.81
CA PRO A 576 -2.11 30.82 4.54
C PRO A 576 -2.37 31.97 5.52
N ALA A 577 -1.78 31.90 6.70
CA ALA A 577 -1.83 32.93 7.72
C ALA A 577 -0.51 32.95 8.51
N LYS A 578 -0.16 34.10 9.10
CA LYS A 578 1.12 34.29 9.82
C LYS A 578 1.30 33.35 11.01
N ASP A 579 0.22 32.89 11.61
CA ASP A 579 0.16 31.99 12.77
C ASP A 579 0.02 30.50 12.35
N LYS A 580 0.01 30.22 11.05
CA LYS A 580 -0.08 28.86 10.51
C LYS A 580 1.24 28.47 9.87
N PRO A 581 2.12 27.77 10.60
CA PRO A 581 3.33 27.23 9.98
C PRO A 581 2.98 26.22 8.87
N GLU A 582 3.79 26.25 7.82
CA GLU A 582 3.61 25.38 6.64
C GLU A 582 4.94 24.80 6.18
N LYS A 583 4.90 23.64 5.57
CA LYS A 583 6.03 22.94 4.95
C LYS A 583 5.72 22.60 3.52
N ALA A 584 6.54 23.10 2.60
CA ALA A 584 6.53 22.65 1.21
C ALA A 584 7.27 21.31 1.10
N PHE A 585 6.64 20.36 0.41
CA PHE A 585 7.20 19.06 0.10
C PHE A 585 6.86 18.68 -1.35
N GLY A 586 7.82 18.80 -2.26
CA GLY A 586 7.57 18.77 -3.69
C GLY A 586 6.55 19.86 -4.09
N ASP A 587 5.53 19.47 -4.85
CA ASP A 587 4.45 20.37 -5.29
C ASP A 587 3.32 20.55 -4.25
N VAL A 588 3.44 19.94 -3.06
CA VAL A 588 2.42 19.97 -2.02
C VAL A 588 2.88 20.84 -0.85
N ILE A 589 1.98 21.67 -0.33
CA ILE A 589 2.22 22.48 0.87
C ILE A 589 1.34 21.92 1.98
N PHE A 590 1.96 21.38 3.03
CA PHE A 590 1.27 20.96 4.24
C PHE A 590 1.23 22.10 5.25
N ARG A 591 0.07 22.40 5.79
CA ARG A 591 -0.19 23.52 6.69
C ARG A 591 -0.97 23.07 7.91
N LYS A 592 -0.73 23.67 9.06
CA LYS A 592 -1.58 23.47 10.24
C LYS A 592 -3.05 23.71 9.90
N GLY A 593 -3.91 22.75 10.24
CA GLY A 593 -5.34 22.73 9.91
C GLY A 593 -5.68 22.01 8.61
N ASP A 594 -4.70 21.51 7.85
CA ASP A 594 -4.99 20.72 6.65
C ASP A 594 -5.59 19.36 6.99
N ARG A 595 -6.58 19.00 6.20
CA ARG A 595 -7.15 17.65 6.20
C ARG A 595 -6.30 16.74 5.33
N VAL A 596 -5.74 15.70 5.92
CA VAL A 596 -4.82 14.77 5.25
C VAL A 596 -5.29 13.33 5.41
N MET A 597 -4.79 12.46 4.54
CA MET A 597 -5.03 11.02 4.57
C MET A 597 -3.72 10.27 4.47
N GLN A 598 -3.55 9.24 5.29
CA GLN A 598 -2.51 8.24 5.15
C GLN A 598 -2.74 7.44 3.87
N ILE A 599 -1.72 7.28 3.02
CA ILE A 599 -1.84 6.60 1.72
C ILE A 599 -1.10 5.27 1.65
N LYS A 600 -0.45 4.89 2.73
CA LYS A 600 0.23 3.60 2.90
C LYS A 600 -0.06 3.06 4.31
N ASN A 601 -0.02 1.74 4.48
CA ASN A 601 -0.01 1.18 5.82
C ASN A 601 1.37 1.43 6.44
N ASN A 602 1.41 2.07 7.62
CA ASN A 602 2.62 2.22 8.41
C ASN A 602 2.36 1.66 9.80
N TYR A 603 2.93 0.49 10.09
CA TYR A 603 2.72 -0.24 11.34
C TYR A 603 3.57 0.29 12.50
N ASP A 604 4.62 1.06 12.19
CA ASP A 604 5.64 1.52 13.14
C ASP A 604 5.35 2.90 13.72
N ILE A 605 4.50 3.70 13.06
CA ILE A 605 4.13 5.02 13.57
C ILE A 605 3.44 4.86 14.91
N MET A 606 4.08 5.41 15.95
CA MET A 606 3.49 5.49 17.27
C MET A 606 2.44 6.59 17.33
N TRP A 607 1.31 6.28 17.95
CA TRP A 607 0.27 7.24 18.25
C TRP A 607 -0.12 7.17 19.74
N ARG A 608 -0.65 8.26 20.22
CA ARG A 608 -1.22 8.40 21.58
C ARG A 608 -2.55 9.14 21.50
N THR A 609 -3.44 8.89 22.47
CA THR A 609 -4.64 9.70 22.63
C THR A 609 -4.32 11.05 23.27
N GLU A 610 -5.18 12.04 23.07
CA GLU A 610 -5.01 13.41 23.58
C GLU A 610 -4.85 13.45 25.11
N ASP A 611 -5.57 12.57 25.81
CA ASP A 611 -5.50 12.39 27.26
C ASP A 611 -4.33 11.50 27.74
N ASN A 612 -3.48 11.02 26.84
CA ASN A 612 -2.38 10.07 27.07
C ASN A 612 -2.78 8.75 27.79
N ARG A 613 -4.06 8.39 27.78
CA ARG A 613 -4.53 7.14 28.43
C ARG A 613 -4.32 5.91 27.58
N SER A 614 -4.23 6.09 26.28
CA SER A 614 -3.99 5.01 25.33
C SER A 614 -2.87 5.38 24.39
N ALA A 615 -2.03 4.42 24.07
CA ALA A 615 -0.98 4.52 23.07
C ALA A 615 -0.93 3.22 22.26
N GLY A 616 -0.45 3.30 21.04
CA GLY A 616 -0.31 2.14 20.18
C GLY A 616 0.55 2.46 18.96
N THR A 617 0.65 1.51 18.06
CA THR A 617 1.35 1.64 16.80
C THR A 617 0.39 1.42 15.63
N GLY A 618 0.73 1.96 14.47
CA GLY A 618 0.05 1.78 13.21
C GLY A 618 -0.96 2.88 12.87
N ILE A 619 -0.71 3.54 11.73
CA ILE A 619 -1.65 4.38 10.99
C ILE A 619 -1.80 3.77 9.60
N PHE A 620 -3.02 3.59 9.15
CA PHE A 620 -3.31 2.74 7.99
C PHE A 620 -3.80 3.53 6.79
N ASN A 621 -3.63 2.95 5.61
CA ASN A 621 -4.13 3.51 4.37
C ASN A 621 -5.63 3.81 4.46
N GLY A 622 -6.01 5.06 4.14
CA GLY A 622 -7.38 5.55 4.23
C GLY A 622 -7.71 6.25 5.56
N ASP A 623 -6.85 6.17 6.59
CA ASP A 623 -7.04 6.96 7.81
C ASP A 623 -6.96 8.45 7.48
N ILE A 624 -7.98 9.22 7.86
CA ILE A 624 -8.02 10.69 7.67
C ILE A 624 -7.78 11.38 9.00
N GLY A 625 -6.98 12.43 8.94
CA GLY A 625 -6.67 13.26 10.09
C GLY A 625 -6.55 14.74 9.73
N VAL A 626 -6.30 15.53 10.76
CA VAL A 626 -6.05 16.97 10.63
C VAL A 626 -4.66 17.28 11.19
N ILE A 627 -3.88 18.06 10.46
CA ILE A 627 -2.58 18.53 10.90
C ILE A 627 -2.78 19.50 12.07
N THR A 628 -2.32 19.15 13.26
CA THR A 628 -2.45 19.96 14.47
C THR A 628 -1.26 20.87 14.70
N SER A 629 -0.07 20.46 14.26
CA SER A 629 1.13 21.31 14.29
C SER A 629 2.09 20.95 13.14
N VAL A 630 2.84 21.96 12.73
CA VAL A 630 4.00 21.84 11.83
C VAL A 630 5.17 22.45 12.58
N ASP A 631 6.17 21.65 12.90
CA ASP A 631 7.38 22.06 13.60
C ASP A 631 8.53 22.10 12.60
N LEU A 632 8.97 23.33 12.27
CA LEU A 632 10.04 23.54 11.30
C LEU A 632 11.43 23.35 11.94
N GLU A 633 11.53 23.47 13.27
CA GLU A 633 12.81 23.32 13.98
C GLU A 633 13.13 21.84 14.19
N ASN A 634 12.13 21.02 14.56
CA ASN A 634 12.30 19.58 14.78
C ASN A 634 11.92 18.75 13.53
N GLU A 635 11.73 19.39 12.39
CA GLU A 635 11.45 18.76 11.09
C GLU A 635 10.29 17.76 11.13
N GLY A 636 9.18 18.13 11.78
CA GLY A 636 8.06 17.22 11.99
C GLY A 636 6.67 17.85 11.81
N ILE A 637 5.71 16.99 11.53
CA ILE A 637 4.28 17.31 11.49
C ILE A 637 3.54 16.39 12.45
N VAL A 638 2.59 16.94 13.20
CA VAL A 638 1.70 16.16 14.05
C VAL A 638 0.32 16.12 13.44
N VAL A 639 -0.24 14.94 13.30
CA VAL A 639 -1.57 14.70 12.74
C VAL A 639 -2.46 14.02 13.77
N ASN A 640 -3.67 14.53 13.93
CA ASN A 640 -4.70 13.90 14.75
C ASN A 640 -5.64 13.09 13.84
N PHE A 641 -5.56 11.77 13.93
CA PHE A 641 -6.43 10.82 13.23
C PHE A 641 -7.57 10.37 14.16
N ASP A 642 -8.65 11.12 14.22
CA ASP A 642 -9.81 10.80 15.07
C ASP A 642 -9.46 10.51 16.53
N GLY A 643 -8.65 11.37 17.15
CA GLY A 643 -8.20 11.23 18.54
C GLY A 643 -6.88 10.46 18.73
N ARG A 644 -6.33 9.84 17.68
CA ARG A 644 -4.99 9.26 17.66
C ARG A 644 -4.00 10.30 17.14
N ILE A 645 -3.12 10.77 17.99
CA ILE A 645 -2.12 11.78 17.65
C ILE A 645 -0.81 11.09 17.26
N ALA A 646 -0.39 11.28 16.02
CA ALA A 646 0.81 10.68 15.44
C ALA A 646 1.76 11.75 14.90
N GLY A 647 3.08 11.54 15.07
CA GLY A 647 4.14 12.40 14.56
C GLY A 647 4.76 11.84 13.29
N TYR A 648 5.05 12.71 12.32
CA TYR A 648 5.71 12.38 11.05
C TYR A 648 6.95 13.25 10.92
N GLY A 649 8.10 12.64 10.62
CA GLY A 649 9.25 13.36 10.11
C GLY A 649 9.00 13.87 8.70
N PHE A 650 9.75 14.87 8.23
CA PHE A 650 9.55 15.43 6.89
C PHE A 650 9.86 14.44 5.76
N ASP A 651 10.70 13.45 5.99
CA ASP A 651 10.97 12.32 5.09
C ASP A 651 9.77 11.39 4.89
N SER A 652 8.91 11.29 5.91
CA SER A 652 7.71 10.46 5.90
C SER A 652 6.46 11.14 5.29
N LEU A 653 6.57 12.40 4.85
CA LEU A 653 5.45 13.14 4.25
C LEU A 653 4.96 12.57 2.91
N LEU A 654 5.76 11.72 2.26
CA LEU A 654 5.32 10.92 1.10
C LEU A 654 4.15 9.99 1.41
N GLU A 655 3.91 9.70 2.69
CA GLU A 655 2.80 8.86 3.14
C GLU A 655 1.48 9.60 3.33
N LEU A 656 1.51 10.94 3.22
CA LEU A 656 0.34 11.79 3.41
C LEU A 656 -0.11 12.46 2.10
N GLU A 657 -1.40 12.53 1.89
CA GLU A 657 -2.03 13.34 0.85
C GLU A 657 -3.13 14.23 1.45
N HIS A 658 -3.41 15.39 0.83
CA HIS A 658 -4.59 16.17 1.19
C HIS A 658 -5.89 15.37 0.95
N ALA A 659 -6.84 15.50 1.84
CA ALA A 659 -8.09 14.74 1.85
C ALA A 659 -9.37 15.61 1.78
N TRP A 660 -9.27 16.86 1.34
CA TRP A 660 -10.44 17.69 1.03
C TRP A 660 -11.23 17.10 -0.15
N ALA A 661 -10.50 16.65 -1.17
CA ALA A 661 -11.01 15.85 -2.28
C ALA A 661 -10.24 14.51 -2.35
N MET A 662 -10.95 13.43 -2.64
CA MET A 662 -10.35 12.10 -2.81
C MET A 662 -10.95 11.36 -3.99
N THR A 663 -10.25 10.32 -4.47
CA THR A 663 -10.81 9.48 -5.53
C THR A 663 -11.92 8.58 -4.98
N VAL A 664 -12.84 8.19 -5.86
CA VAL A 664 -13.94 7.27 -5.50
C VAL A 664 -13.38 5.96 -4.91
N HIS A 665 -12.25 5.45 -5.43
CA HIS A 665 -11.59 4.25 -4.90
C HIS A 665 -11.13 4.43 -3.45
N LYS A 666 -10.55 5.58 -3.11
CA LYS A 666 -10.11 5.89 -1.75
C LYS A 666 -11.26 6.16 -0.77
N ALA A 667 -12.45 6.43 -1.29
CA ALA A 667 -13.67 6.63 -0.50
C ALA A 667 -14.42 5.33 -0.19
N GLN A 668 -13.96 4.18 -0.72
CA GLN A 668 -14.56 2.88 -0.40
C GLN A 668 -14.49 2.59 1.12
N GLY A 669 -15.49 1.88 1.64
CA GLY A 669 -15.62 1.60 3.08
C GLY A 669 -15.97 2.79 3.96
N SER A 670 -16.17 4.00 3.36
CA SER A 670 -16.54 5.21 4.09
C SER A 670 -17.89 5.74 3.64
N GLU A 671 -18.62 6.40 4.54
CA GLU A 671 -19.82 7.17 4.21
C GLU A 671 -19.69 8.57 4.78
N TYR A 672 -20.24 9.55 4.08
CA TYR A 672 -20.15 10.96 4.43
C TYR A 672 -21.55 11.56 4.53
N ARG A 673 -21.72 12.55 5.39
CA ARG A 673 -22.97 13.27 5.55
C ARG A 673 -23.39 13.94 4.25
N ALA A 674 -22.46 14.68 3.62
CA ALA A 674 -22.65 15.26 2.29
C ALA A 674 -21.50 14.86 1.35
N VAL A 675 -21.85 14.49 0.12
CA VAL A 675 -20.91 14.19 -0.95
C VAL A 675 -21.11 15.15 -2.11
N ILE A 676 -20.02 15.72 -2.61
CA ILE A 676 -19.98 16.47 -3.86
C ILE A 676 -19.19 15.63 -4.86
N LEU A 677 -19.84 15.16 -5.91
CA LEU A 677 -19.18 14.37 -6.96
C LEU A 677 -18.84 15.25 -8.15
N ALA A 678 -17.54 15.43 -8.39
CA ALA A 678 -17.02 16.15 -9.54
C ALA A 678 -17.06 15.25 -10.78
N LEU A 679 -17.85 15.64 -11.78
CA LEU A 679 -18.03 14.92 -13.03
C LEU A 679 -17.33 15.67 -14.18
N GLY A 680 -16.23 15.12 -14.67
CA GLY A 680 -15.46 15.66 -15.78
C GLY A 680 -14.91 14.58 -16.67
N GLN A 681 -14.30 14.98 -17.78
CA GLN A 681 -13.66 14.01 -18.67
C GLN A 681 -12.49 13.30 -17.97
N ALA A 682 -12.48 11.99 -18.06
CA ALA A 682 -11.43 11.13 -17.55
C ALA A 682 -11.23 9.93 -18.49
N SER A 683 -10.24 9.09 -18.19
CA SER A 683 -10.03 7.83 -18.91
C SER A 683 -11.31 6.98 -18.91
N GLN A 684 -11.65 6.38 -20.04
CA GLN A 684 -12.80 5.46 -20.15
C GLN A 684 -12.77 4.31 -19.14
N MET A 685 -11.58 3.93 -18.66
CA MET A 685 -11.42 2.90 -17.63
C MET A 685 -11.94 3.33 -16.25
N LEU A 686 -11.95 4.64 -15.97
CA LEU A 686 -12.45 5.22 -14.72
C LEU A 686 -13.89 5.71 -14.83
N MET A 687 -14.41 5.83 -16.06
CA MET A 687 -15.76 6.31 -16.35
C MET A 687 -16.72 5.14 -16.48
N THR A 688 -16.86 4.36 -15.40
CA THR A 688 -17.69 3.15 -15.37
C THR A 688 -18.88 3.30 -14.43
N ARG A 689 -19.90 2.46 -14.65
CA ARG A 689 -21.11 2.39 -13.81
C ARG A 689 -20.76 2.10 -12.35
N ASP A 690 -19.83 1.17 -12.12
CA ASP A 690 -19.43 0.75 -10.77
C ASP A 690 -18.77 1.89 -9.98
N VAL A 691 -17.95 2.73 -10.66
CA VAL A 691 -17.36 3.93 -10.07
C VAL A 691 -18.45 4.93 -9.69
N PHE A 692 -19.40 5.18 -10.60
CA PHE A 692 -20.49 6.12 -10.35
C PHE A 692 -21.42 5.64 -9.23
N TYR A 693 -21.83 4.37 -9.27
CA TYR A 693 -22.62 3.73 -8.22
C TYR A 693 -21.93 3.82 -6.85
N THR A 694 -20.63 3.47 -6.80
CA THR A 694 -19.86 3.54 -5.56
C THR A 694 -19.82 4.97 -5.02
N ALA A 695 -19.60 5.97 -5.88
CA ALA A 695 -19.58 7.38 -5.46
C ALA A 695 -20.94 7.84 -4.89
N VAL A 696 -22.04 7.51 -5.57
CA VAL A 696 -23.40 7.85 -5.13
C VAL A 696 -23.72 7.23 -3.77
N THR A 697 -23.31 5.98 -3.56
CA THR A 697 -23.57 5.23 -2.31
C THR A 697 -22.73 5.71 -1.13
N ARG A 698 -21.74 6.60 -1.32
CA ARG A 698 -20.99 7.23 -0.22
C ARG A 698 -21.76 8.33 0.51
N ALA A 699 -22.82 8.87 -0.09
CA ALA A 699 -23.63 9.93 0.52
C ALA A 699 -24.69 9.38 1.47
N ARG A 700 -24.78 9.99 2.67
CA ARG A 700 -25.79 9.63 3.69
C ARG A 700 -27.02 10.53 3.62
N GLU A 701 -26.84 11.85 3.62
CA GLU A 701 -27.91 12.83 3.74
C GLU A 701 -28.02 13.70 2.49
N LEU A 702 -26.92 13.95 1.79
CA LEU A 702 -26.90 14.85 0.63
C LEU A 702 -25.89 14.39 -0.41
N LEU A 703 -26.32 14.33 -1.66
CA LEU A 703 -25.47 14.17 -2.83
C LEU A 703 -25.65 15.34 -3.80
N ILE A 704 -24.54 15.93 -4.23
CA ILE A 704 -24.52 16.97 -5.26
C ILE A 704 -23.61 16.52 -6.40
N LEU A 705 -24.17 16.36 -7.59
CA LEU A 705 -23.39 16.16 -8.81
C LEU A 705 -23.01 17.53 -9.38
N VAL A 706 -21.72 17.76 -9.65
CA VAL A 706 -21.21 18.99 -10.27
C VAL A 706 -20.44 18.64 -11.54
N GLY A 707 -20.93 19.10 -12.67
CA GLY A 707 -20.30 18.85 -13.97
C GLY A 707 -21.29 18.69 -15.11
N ASP A 708 -20.88 17.94 -16.14
CA ASP A 708 -21.71 17.67 -17.31
C ASP A 708 -22.53 16.38 -17.15
N ASP A 709 -23.84 16.48 -17.46
CA ASP A 709 -24.76 15.34 -17.40
C ASP A 709 -24.39 14.23 -18.36
N GLN A 710 -23.81 14.58 -19.51
CA GLN A 710 -23.36 13.60 -20.48
C GLN A 710 -22.34 12.66 -19.89
N THR A 711 -21.48 13.16 -19.01
CA THR A 711 -20.52 12.36 -18.26
C THR A 711 -21.21 11.33 -17.37
N ALA A 712 -22.25 11.75 -16.61
CA ALA A 712 -23.01 10.82 -15.76
C ALA A 712 -23.71 9.74 -16.61
N HIS A 713 -24.34 10.12 -17.72
CA HIS A 713 -24.98 9.16 -18.63
C HIS A 713 -23.97 8.17 -19.23
N GLN A 714 -22.81 8.66 -19.68
CA GLN A 714 -21.75 7.80 -20.20
C GLN A 714 -21.26 6.79 -19.14
N MET A 715 -21.14 7.21 -17.88
CA MET A 715 -20.75 6.30 -16.79
C MET A 715 -21.82 5.21 -16.57
N ILE A 716 -23.10 5.55 -16.60
CA ILE A 716 -24.21 4.60 -16.44
C ILE A 716 -24.20 3.57 -17.59
N ASP A 717 -23.97 4.02 -18.83
CA ASP A 717 -23.98 3.17 -20.01
C ASP A 717 -22.72 2.31 -20.11
N ASN A 718 -21.61 2.75 -19.52
CA ASN A 718 -20.35 2.04 -19.53
C ASN A 718 -20.33 0.92 -18.47
N TYR A 719 -21.02 -0.17 -18.74
CA TYR A 719 -20.96 -1.41 -17.97
C TYR A 719 -19.77 -2.26 -18.40
N ARG A 720 -18.59 -1.71 -18.31
CA ARG A 720 -17.37 -2.53 -18.36
C ARG A 720 -17.10 -3.01 -16.95
N GLN A 721 -17.66 -4.16 -16.57
CA GLN A 721 -17.00 -4.92 -15.49
C GLN A 721 -15.55 -5.07 -15.91
N SER A 722 -14.62 -4.59 -15.09
CA SER A 722 -13.21 -4.91 -15.30
C SER A 722 -13.13 -6.44 -15.36
N LYS A 723 -12.96 -6.99 -16.56
CA LYS A 723 -12.85 -8.44 -16.75
C LYS A 723 -11.54 -8.87 -16.10
N ARG A 724 -11.60 -9.12 -14.80
CA ARG A 724 -10.46 -9.67 -14.08
C ARG A 724 -10.32 -11.14 -14.40
N TYR A 725 -9.13 -11.55 -14.72
CA TYR A 725 -8.79 -12.95 -14.87
C TYR A 725 -8.64 -13.55 -13.46
N THR A 726 -9.60 -14.38 -13.07
CA THR A 726 -9.66 -15.13 -11.80
C THR A 726 -10.36 -16.46 -12.06
N ALA A 727 -9.87 -17.52 -11.46
CA ALA A 727 -10.45 -18.86 -11.58
C ALA A 727 -11.22 -19.28 -10.32
N LEU A 728 -11.28 -18.46 -9.27
CA LEU A 728 -11.91 -18.81 -7.99
C LEU A 728 -13.33 -19.37 -8.15
N ARG A 729 -14.16 -18.75 -8.99
CA ARG A 729 -15.50 -19.25 -9.29
C ARG A 729 -15.48 -20.67 -9.86
N VAL A 730 -14.62 -20.92 -10.83
CA VAL A 730 -14.53 -22.22 -11.50
C VAL A 730 -14.00 -23.29 -10.56
N ARG A 731 -12.97 -22.94 -9.76
CA ARG A 731 -12.41 -23.81 -8.72
C ARG A 731 -13.47 -24.22 -7.69
N LEU A 732 -14.22 -23.26 -7.18
CA LEU A 732 -15.30 -23.51 -6.21
C LEU A 732 -16.36 -24.45 -6.79
N ARG A 733 -16.84 -24.21 -8.01
CA ARG A 733 -17.84 -25.08 -8.65
C ARG A 733 -17.31 -26.49 -8.84
N LYS A 734 -16.09 -26.63 -9.35
CA LYS A 734 -15.44 -27.93 -9.55
C LYS A 734 -15.28 -28.69 -8.23
N LEU A 735 -14.79 -28.03 -7.20
CA LEU A 735 -14.58 -28.64 -5.88
C LEU A 735 -15.90 -29.04 -5.19
N CYS A 736 -16.99 -28.32 -5.44
CA CYS A 736 -18.31 -28.63 -4.88
C CYS A 736 -19.15 -29.55 -5.78
N GLY A 737 -18.63 -30.00 -6.93
CA GLY A 737 -19.33 -30.91 -7.84
C GLY A 737 -20.51 -30.27 -8.59
N VAL A 738 -20.44 -28.93 -8.78
CA VAL A 738 -21.42 -28.18 -9.57
C VAL A 738 -20.74 -27.83 -10.90
N GLU A 739 -21.15 -28.43 -12.00
CA GLU A 739 -20.61 -28.15 -13.34
C GLU A 739 -20.98 -26.75 -13.89
#